data_ab6718332de33c710f5d32a721aee4ea
#
_entry.id   ab6718332de33c710f5d32a721aee4ea
#
_cell.length_a   1.000
_cell.length_b   1.000
_cell.length_c   1.000
_cell.angle_alpha   90.00
_cell.angle_beta   90.00
_cell.angle_gamma   90.00
#
_symmetry.space_group_name_H-M   'P 1'
#
loop_
_entity.id
_entity.type
_entity.pdbx_description
1 polymer ?
#
loop_
_entity_poly.entity_id
_entity_poly.type
_entity_poly.pdbx_seq_one_letter_code
_entity_poly.pdbx_strand_id
1 'polypeptide(L)'
;MKKITGLVRQTILSVLLFIIALAAGSPASAQPPVRTLDINLAQPGKAISSDLFGVFFEDINYSADGGLYAELVQNRSFEYQVTEQLSWNALTAWELTQRDGGRGSLAIATAVPVHPNNPHYVVIEVQQPGGGVGLVNFGFDGIPVQAGEQYDFSMFGRQLFTGNHWGGNGVLASPARFVVRLETKDGALLGETTVNISGRDWQRVAATITATNTDSAARLVVLSQTKGGVALDEISLFPRKTFKNRANGLRPDLAQAIADLQPKFMRFPGGCLVHGHGLDNLYRWKDSIGPIEQRRGQENLWGYHQSLGLGYFEFFQFCEDIGAKPLPVVPAGVCCQNADNQGGTGQRGLPLEAMPTYIQDVLDLIEWANGPTNSTWGAKRAAAGHPESFHLQYLGVGNEEHITPVFEERFKMIHDVLKAKHPEITVIGTVGPFHSGEDYDAGWKFANAERIAMVDEHYYESPEWFLNNLKRYDAYDRTKSKVYLGEYAAHEGNRANTLRTALAEAAYLTSLERNGDVVRLASYAPLLAKERRTQWRPDMIYFNNTSLQLSVNYFVQQLFSQNQGDVYLPVTLPNTATNLAVSSVRDSKTGDVILKFVNVGAGVQPLKMNLSGAKKLAMQVARTVLTGELMAVNAFGKPAAVVPQTSSLTVGEKFDCELPAHSLTVIRMATR
;
A
#
# COMPACT_ATOMS: atom_id res chain seq x y z
N MET A 1 10.96 -67.60 34.15
CA MET A 1 11.56 -68.27 35.30
C MET A 1 12.21 -67.26 36.21
N LYS A 2 11.80 -67.30 37.47
CA LYS A 2 12.44 -66.68 38.63
C LYS A 2 12.55 -65.18 38.80
N LYS A 3 11.66 -64.66 39.64
CA LYS A 3 11.88 -63.77 40.80
C LYS A 3 12.20 -62.34 40.53
N ILE A 4 11.25 -61.41 40.80
CA ILE A 4 11.46 -60.37 41.83
C ILE A 4 10.08 -59.99 42.37
N THR A 5 9.77 -60.50 43.51
CA THR A 5 8.78 -60.03 44.49
C THR A 5 9.53 -59.23 45.54
N GLY A 6 9.09 -58.01 45.81
CA GLY A 6 9.54 -57.30 47.01
C GLY A 6 10.04 -55.88 46.69
N LEU A 7 9.14 -54.93 46.63
CA LEU A 7 9.32 -53.53 47.06
C LEU A 7 8.04 -52.71 46.78
N VAL A 8 6.97 -53.06 47.43
CA VAL A 8 5.75 -52.24 47.48
C VAL A 8 5.25 -52.22 48.90
N ARG A 9 5.83 -51.40 49.75
CA ARG A 9 5.26 -51.11 51.09
C ARG A 9 5.94 -49.97 51.86
N GLN A 10 6.57 -48.98 51.19
CA GLN A 10 7.14 -47.82 51.92
C GLN A 10 6.97 -46.44 51.25
N THR A 11 6.04 -46.32 50.34
CA THR A 11 5.85 -45.03 49.59
C THR A 11 4.44 -44.45 49.72
N ILE A 12 3.66 -44.81 50.74
CA ILE A 12 2.29 -44.27 50.91
C ILE A 12 2.16 -43.31 52.11
N LEU A 13 3.20 -43.08 52.90
CA LEU A 13 3.13 -42.15 54.05
C LEU A 13 3.82 -40.78 53.82
N SER A 14 4.43 -40.51 52.66
CA SER A 14 5.10 -39.22 52.36
C SER A 14 4.35 -38.33 51.39
N VAL A 15 3.19 -38.75 50.87
CA VAL A 15 2.40 -37.95 49.91
C VAL A 15 1.23 -37.20 50.58
N LEU A 16 0.89 -37.50 51.84
CA LEU A 16 -0.20 -36.84 52.55
C LEU A 16 0.21 -35.60 53.37
N LEU A 17 1.49 -35.24 53.43
CA LEU A 17 1.98 -34.05 54.16
C LEU A 17 2.41 -32.91 53.25
N PHE A 18 2.23 -33.01 51.92
CA PHE A 18 2.56 -31.96 50.95
C PHE A 18 1.35 -31.27 50.30
N ILE A 19 0.11 -31.61 50.69
CA ILE A 19 -1.14 -31.01 50.11
C ILE A 19 -1.76 -29.94 51.03
N ILE A 20 -1.19 -29.62 52.19
CA ILE A 20 -1.75 -28.59 53.09
C ILE A 20 -0.94 -27.26 53.10
N ALA A 21 0.06 -27.10 52.24
CA ALA A 21 0.86 -25.88 52.20
C ALA A 21 0.80 -25.10 50.86
N LEU A 22 -0.25 -25.25 50.04
CA LEU A 22 -0.45 -24.49 48.80
C LEU A 22 -1.82 -23.77 48.74
N ALA A 23 -2.36 -23.41 49.89
CA ALA A 23 -3.33 -22.32 50.02
C ALA A 23 -2.63 -21.05 50.49
N ALA A 24 -1.43 -20.77 49.95
CA ALA A 24 -0.86 -19.43 49.98
C ALA A 24 -1.58 -18.63 48.92
N GLY A 25 -2.44 -17.76 49.36
CA GLY A 25 -3.25 -16.88 48.51
C GLY A 25 -2.41 -16.27 47.37
N SER A 26 -2.91 -16.34 46.17
CA SER A 26 -2.42 -15.51 45.08
C SER A 26 -2.25 -14.10 45.65
N PRO A 27 -1.09 -13.45 45.52
CA PRO A 27 -0.97 -12.07 45.97
C PRO A 27 -2.08 -11.30 45.25
N ALA A 28 -2.99 -10.70 46.00
CA ALA A 28 -3.98 -9.79 45.49
C ALA A 28 -3.17 -8.78 44.64
N SER A 29 -3.37 -8.81 43.34
CA SER A 29 -2.71 -7.87 42.41
C SER A 29 -3.03 -6.48 42.96
N ALA A 30 -2.05 -5.85 43.59
CA ALA A 30 -2.22 -4.48 44.09
C ALA A 30 -2.72 -3.63 42.91
N GLN A 31 -3.87 -3.02 43.08
CA GLN A 31 -4.37 -2.11 42.03
C GLN A 31 -3.28 -1.08 41.74
N PRO A 32 -2.96 -0.82 40.46
CA PRO A 32 -1.97 0.18 40.13
C PRO A 32 -2.36 1.51 40.75
N PRO A 33 -1.40 2.31 41.22
CA PRO A 33 -1.66 3.58 41.87
C PRO A 33 -2.45 4.51 40.93
N VAL A 34 -3.45 5.21 41.47
CA VAL A 34 -4.18 6.24 40.74
C VAL A 34 -3.19 7.34 40.36
N ARG A 35 -3.14 7.68 39.07
CA ARG A 35 -2.27 8.74 38.56
C ARG A 35 -3.08 10.00 38.27
N THR A 36 -2.55 11.15 38.65
CA THR A 36 -3.15 12.44 38.29
C THR A 36 -2.44 13.01 37.08
N LEU A 37 -3.21 13.47 36.09
CA LEU A 37 -2.73 14.16 34.91
C LEU A 37 -3.29 15.57 34.87
N ASP A 38 -2.39 16.55 34.87
CA ASP A 38 -2.72 17.96 34.78
C ASP A 38 -2.47 18.45 33.35
N ILE A 39 -3.48 19.01 32.70
CA ILE A 39 -3.39 19.56 31.35
C ILE A 39 -3.94 20.98 31.36
N ASN A 40 -3.10 21.96 31.06
CA ASN A 40 -3.51 23.33 30.91
C ASN A 40 -3.89 23.62 29.45
N LEU A 41 -5.17 23.67 29.18
CA LEU A 41 -5.71 23.89 27.83
C LEU A 41 -5.48 25.32 27.31
N ALA A 42 -5.19 26.27 28.16
CA ALA A 42 -4.83 27.65 27.78
C ALA A 42 -3.34 27.84 27.51
N GLN A 43 -2.49 26.86 27.86
CA GLN A 43 -1.06 26.95 27.63
C GLN A 43 -0.76 26.93 26.13
N PRO A 44 0.09 27.84 25.60
CA PRO A 44 0.58 27.74 24.24
C PRO A 44 1.27 26.39 23.98
N GLY A 45 0.82 25.69 22.97
CA GLY A 45 1.37 24.40 22.58
C GLY A 45 2.37 24.49 21.45
N LYS A 46 2.99 23.36 21.10
CA LYS A 46 3.83 23.25 19.90
C LYS A 46 2.95 22.96 18.69
N ALA A 47 3.31 23.55 17.54
CA ALA A 47 2.64 23.21 16.28
C ALA A 47 2.91 21.75 15.88
N ILE A 48 1.88 21.07 15.42
CA ILE A 48 1.95 19.76 14.77
C ILE A 48 1.71 19.97 13.28
N SER A 49 2.42 19.24 12.42
CA SER A 49 2.16 19.26 10.99
C SER A 49 0.71 18.89 10.70
N SER A 50 0.04 19.67 9.87
CA SER A 50 -1.30 19.30 9.36
C SER A 50 -1.30 18.02 8.55
N ASP A 51 -0.14 17.61 8.06
CA ASP A 51 0.08 16.48 7.18
C ASP A 51 0.74 15.28 7.91
N LEU A 52 0.75 15.26 9.27
CA LEU A 52 1.55 14.30 10.04
C LEU A 52 1.26 12.84 9.68
N PHE A 53 -0.01 12.43 9.51
CA PHE A 53 -0.36 11.03 9.29
C PHE A 53 -0.83 10.79 7.86
N GLY A 54 -0.09 9.97 7.13
CA GLY A 54 -0.39 9.56 5.76
C GLY A 54 -0.28 8.06 5.57
N VAL A 55 -0.22 7.64 4.31
CA VAL A 55 -0.05 6.24 3.91
C VAL A 55 1.10 6.10 2.93
N PHE A 56 1.74 4.94 2.96
CA PHE A 56 2.78 4.53 2.03
C PHE A 56 2.29 3.35 1.19
N PHE A 57 2.18 3.57 -0.12
CA PHE A 57 1.89 2.51 -1.08
C PHE A 57 3.18 2.10 -1.79
N GLU A 58 3.45 0.81 -1.80
CA GLU A 58 4.42 0.17 -2.67
C GLU A 58 3.77 -0.99 -3.40
N ASP A 59 4.10 -1.17 -4.69
CA ASP A 59 3.70 -2.37 -5.41
C ASP A 59 4.59 -3.55 -5.00
N ILE A 60 4.38 -4.00 -3.77
CA ILE A 60 4.90 -5.22 -3.15
C ILE A 60 3.70 -6.12 -2.80
N ASN A 61 3.89 -7.43 -2.69
CA ASN A 61 2.82 -8.35 -2.30
C ASN A 61 1.59 -8.33 -3.24
N TYR A 62 1.79 -8.03 -4.55
CA TYR A 62 0.70 -7.86 -5.52
C TYR A 62 -0.28 -6.74 -5.13
N SER A 63 0.24 -5.62 -4.65
CA SER A 63 -0.59 -4.50 -4.18
C SER A 63 -1.23 -3.69 -5.30
N ALA A 64 -0.61 -3.59 -6.49
CA ALA A 64 -1.17 -2.93 -7.66
C ALA A 64 -1.93 -3.95 -8.53
N ASP A 65 -1.25 -4.59 -9.48
CA ASP A 65 -1.85 -5.61 -10.36
C ASP A 65 -2.34 -6.82 -9.54
N GLY A 66 -3.64 -7.13 -9.67
CA GLY A 66 -4.30 -8.17 -8.85
C GLY A 66 -4.63 -7.73 -7.41
N GLY A 67 -4.44 -6.46 -7.08
CA GLY A 67 -4.73 -5.81 -5.81
C GLY A 67 -5.60 -4.57 -5.96
N LEU A 68 -5.03 -3.40 -5.68
CA LEU A 68 -5.75 -2.12 -5.71
C LEU A 68 -6.24 -1.74 -7.11
N TYR A 69 -5.48 -2.07 -8.16
CA TYR A 69 -5.89 -1.86 -9.54
C TYR A 69 -6.98 -2.84 -9.93
N ALA A 70 -8.07 -2.34 -10.51
CA ALA A 70 -9.27 -3.15 -10.74
C ALA A 70 -9.23 -4.01 -12.02
N GLU A 71 -8.12 -4.05 -12.77
CA GLU A 71 -7.94 -4.97 -13.91
C GLU A 71 -8.00 -6.43 -13.43
N LEU A 72 -8.88 -7.22 -14.04
CA LEU A 72 -9.11 -8.61 -13.66
C LEU A 72 -8.29 -9.60 -14.50
N VAL A 73 -7.78 -9.19 -15.67
CA VAL A 73 -6.99 -10.03 -16.56
C VAL A 73 -5.51 -9.97 -16.18
N GLN A 74 -4.94 -11.11 -15.87
CA GLN A 74 -3.50 -11.22 -15.66
C GLN A 74 -2.78 -11.35 -17.00
N ASN A 75 -1.63 -10.64 -17.16
CA ASN A 75 -0.83 -10.68 -18.39
C ASN A 75 -1.63 -10.28 -19.66
N ARG A 76 -2.34 -9.17 -19.60
CA ARG A 76 -3.24 -8.70 -20.65
C ARG A 76 -2.55 -8.40 -21.98
N SER A 77 -1.25 -8.03 -21.92
CA SER A 77 -0.39 -7.62 -23.06
C SER A 77 0.64 -8.67 -23.46
N PHE A 78 0.61 -9.87 -22.88
CA PHE A 78 1.54 -10.97 -23.18
C PHE A 78 3.02 -10.66 -22.94
N GLU A 79 3.33 -9.77 -21.98
CA GLU A 79 4.69 -9.28 -21.73
C GLU A 79 5.45 -10.02 -20.61
N TYR A 80 4.83 -11.03 -19.95
CA TYR A 80 5.50 -11.81 -18.90
C TYR A 80 6.69 -12.59 -19.44
N GLN A 81 7.80 -12.61 -18.67
CA GLN A 81 9.07 -13.16 -19.10
C GLN A 81 9.68 -14.13 -18.08
N VAL A 82 10.55 -14.99 -18.57
CA VAL A 82 11.32 -15.95 -17.74
C VAL A 82 12.28 -15.25 -16.76
N THR A 83 12.70 -14.03 -17.04
CA THR A 83 13.53 -13.22 -16.15
C THR A 83 12.81 -12.82 -14.87
N GLU A 84 11.50 -12.65 -14.92
CA GLU A 84 10.65 -12.31 -13.76
C GLU A 84 10.39 -13.53 -12.87
N GLN A 85 10.04 -14.66 -13.50
CA GLN A 85 9.91 -15.95 -12.84
C GLN A 85 10.28 -17.08 -13.83
N LEU A 86 11.06 -18.05 -13.40
CA LEU A 86 11.58 -19.13 -14.27
C LEU A 86 10.50 -19.93 -15.02
N SER A 87 9.27 -19.98 -14.49
CA SER A 87 8.13 -20.67 -15.13
C SER A 87 7.32 -19.78 -16.06
N TRP A 88 7.61 -18.50 -16.14
CA TRP A 88 6.81 -17.55 -16.91
C TRP A 88 7.25 -17.42 -18.37
N ASN A 89 6.30 -17.09 -19.19
CA ASN A 89 6.46 -16.76 -20.60
C ASN A 89 5.28 -15.90 -21.06
N ALA A 90 5.30 -15.43 -22.31
CA ALA A 90 4.28 -14.56 -22.85
C ALA A 90 2.84 -15.12 -22.78
N LEU A 91 2.66 -16.45 -22.70
CA LEU A 91 1.34 -17.07 -22.51
C LEU A 91 1.02 -17.40 -21.03
N THR A 92 1.84 -16.99 -20.08
CA THR A 92 1.51 -17.18 -18.65
C THR A 92 0.16 -16.54 -18.32
N ALA A 93 -0.66 -17.25 -17.57
CA ALA A 93 -2.07 -16.98 -17.26
C ALA A 93 -3.06 -17.18 -18.44
N TRP A 94 -2.57 -17.59 -19.62
CA TRP A 94 -3.39 -17.87 -20.80
C TRP A 94 -3.26 -19.32 -21.24
N GLU A 95 -4.39 -19.91 -21.63
CA GLU A 95 -4.44 -21.28 -22.18
C GLU A 95 -5.26 -21.32 -23.46
N LEU A 96 -4.86 -22.20 -24.39
CA LEU A 96 -5.68 -22.53 -25.57
C LEU A 96 -6.92 -23.30 -25.16
N THR A 97 -8.08 -22.90 -25.66
CA THR A 97 -9.31 -23.66 -25.55
C THR A 97 -9.90 -23.95 -26.92
N GLN A 98 -10.44 -25.18 -27.09
CA GLN A 98 -11.06 -25.66 -28.29
C GLN A 98 -12.39 -26.33 -27.91
N ARG A 99 -13.51 -25.85 -28.46
CA ARG A 99 -14.86 -26.28 -28.07
C ARG A 99 -15.56 -27.02 -29.21
N ASP A 100 -16.26 -28.09 -28.88
CA ASP A 100 -17.19 -28.83 -29.78
C ASP A 100 -16.61 -29.07 -31.18
N GLY A 101 -15.44 -29.70 -31.25
CA GLY A 101 -14.75 -30.01 -32.51
C GLY A 101 -14.00 -28.86 -33.15
N GLY A 102 -13.84 -27.74 -32.43
CA GLY A 102 -12.96 -26.65 -32.83
C GLY A 102 -11.50 -27.11 -32.88
N ARG A 103 -10.73 -26.60 -33.86
CA ARG A 103 -9.28 -26.88 -34.03
C ARG A 103 -8.55 -25.60 -34.38
N GLY A 104 -7.44 -25.37 -33.72
CA GLY A 104 -6.57 -24.24 -33.98
C GLY A 104 -5.32 -24.25 -33.12
N SER A 105 -4.55 -23.17 -33.20
CA SER A 105 -3.30 -23.01 -32.50
C SER A 105 -3.10 -21.57 -32.02
N LEU A 106 -2.18 -21.39 -31.09
CA LEU A 106 -1.71 -20.09 -30.60
C LEU A 106 -0.24 -19.92 -30.97
N ALA A 107 0.16 -18.70 -31.28
CA ALA A 107 1.54 -18.29 -31.41
C ALA A 107 1.73 -16.88 -30.86
N ILE A 108 2.88 -16.59 -30.26
CA ILE A 108 3.28 -15.23 -29.90
C ILE A 108 4.04 -14.62 -31.09
N ALA A 109 3.74 -13.37 -31.39
CA ALA A 109 4.39 -12.60 -32.44
C ALA A 109 4.73 -11.19 -31.94
N THR A 110 5.67 -10.54 -32.66
CA THR A 110 6.20 -9.22 -32.26
C THR A 110 6.37 -8.27 -33.47
N ALA A 111 6.10 -8.75 -34.69
CA ALA A 111 6.46 -8.02 -35.92
C ALA A 111 5.69 -6.70 -36.11
N VAL A 112 4.43 -6.66 -35.68
CA VAL A 112 3.57 -5.47 -35.81
C VAL A 112 2.72 -5.35 -34.56
N PRO A 113 3.28 -4.86 -33.43
CA PRO A 113 2.57 -4.70 -32.16
C PRO A 113 1.55 -3.55 -32.21
N VAL A 114 0.66 -3.47 -31.23
CA VAL A 114 -0.20 -2.31 -30.98
C VAL A 114 0.67 -1.10 -30.65
N HIS A 115 1.65 -1.28 -29.78
CA HIS A 115 2.63 -0.27 -29.44
C HIS A 115 4.01 -0.90 -29.17
N PRO A 116 5.14 -0.26 -29.57
CA PRO A 116 6.47 -0.85 -29.38
C PRO A 116 6.90 -1.03 -27.93
N ASN A 117 6.26 -0.38 -26.96
CA ASN A 117 6.51 -0.58 -25.54
C ASN A 117 6.02 -1.94 -25.04
N ASN A 118 4.99 -2.51 -25.69
CA ASN A 118 4.44 -3.84 -25.44
C ASN A 118 4.47 -4.62 -26.75
N PRO A 119 5.63 -5.21 -27.12
CA PRO A 119 5.83 -5.76 -28.45
C PRO A 119 5.15 -7.10 -28.68
N HIS A 120 4.77 -7.84 -27.65
CA HIS A 120 4.19 -9.17 -27.80
C HIS A 120 2.68 -9.08 -28.02
N TYR A 121 2.19 -9.96 -28.87
CA TYR A 121 0.75 -10.18 -29.05
C TYR A 121 0.51 -11.64 -29.44
N VAL A 122 -0.70 -12.15 -29.18
CA VAL A 122 -1.07 -13.52 -29.52
C VAL A 122 -1.71 -13.57 -30.89
N VAL A 123 -1.34 -14.58 -31.68
CA VAL A 123 -2.03 -14.96 -32.93
C VAL A 123 -2.82 -16.22 -32.68
N ILE A 124 -4.11 -16.17 -32.98
CA ILE A 124 -5.01 -17.34 -32.98
C ILE A 124 -5.20 -17.75 -34.44
N GLU A 125 -4.79 -18.96 -34.80
CA GLU A 125 -5.14 -19.60 -36.09
C GLU A 125 -6.27 -20.59 -35.88
N VAL A 126 -7.42 -20.37 -36.50
CA VAL A 126 -8.59 -21.23 -36.47
C VAL A 126 -8.67 -22.02 -37.74
N GLN A 127 -8.39 -23.31 -37.66
CA GLN A 127 -8.51 -24.27 -38.78
C GLN A 127 -9.95 -24.75 -38.94
N GLN A 128 -10.62 -25.01 -37.84
CA GLN A 128 -12.02 -25.39 -37.74
C GLN A 128 -12.68 -24.66 -36.57
N PRO A 129 -13.72 -23.87 -36.79
CA PRO A 129 -14.34 -23.11 -35.70
C PRO A 129 -14.98 -23.98 -34.62
N GLY A 130 -15.75 -25.04 -35.00
CA GLY A 130 -16.51 -25.82 -34.04
C GLY A 130 -17.40 -24.97 -33.14
N GLY A 131 -17.35 -25.19 -31.83
CA GLY A 131 -17.95 -24.36 -30.79
C GLY A 131 -17.10 -23.14 -30.41
N GLY A 132 -15.92 -22.96 -31.04
CA GLY A 132 -14.97 -21.87 -30.84
C GLY A 132 -13.56 -22.34 -30.53
N VAL A 133 -12.60 -21.56 -30.97
CA VAL A 133 -11.17 -21.73 -30.66
C VAL A 133 -10.65 -20.40 -30.10
N GLY A 134 -9.93 -20.41 -28.97
CA GLY A 134 -9.48 -19.17 -28.40
C GLY A 134 -8.69 -19.32 -27.11
N LEU A 135 -8.84 -18.36 -26.24
CA LEU A 135 -8.04 -18.14 -25.04
C LEU A 135 -8.89 -18.23 -23.78
N VAL A 136 -8.30 -18.77 -22.72
CA VAL A 136 -8.82 -18.71 -21.35
C VAL A 136 -7.82 -17.97 -20.48
N ASN A 137 -8.29 -17.00 -19.68
CA ASN A 137 -7.52 -16.32 -18.64
C ASN A 137 -8.12 -16.60 -17.28
N PHE A 138 -7.25 -16.90 -16.31
CA PHE A 138 -7.67 -17.24 -14.95
C PHE A 138 -7.57 -16.06 -13.98
N GLY A 139 -7.18 -14.87 -14.45
CA GLY A 139 -6.96 -13.71 -13.63
C GLY A 139 -5.86 -13.90 -12.58
N PHE A 140 -5.87 -13.05 -11.56
CA PHE A 140 -4.95 -13.13 -10.42
C PHE A 140 -5.54 -14.04 -9.33
N ASP A 141 -5.36 -15.36 -9.46
CA ASP A 141 -5.95 -16.40 -8.57
C ASP A 141 -7.48 -16.54 -8.70
N GLY A 142 -8.03 -16.34 -9.89
CA GLY A 142 -9.45 -16.34 -10.22
C GLY A 142 -10.00 -14.94 -10.45
N ILE A 143 -11.05 -14.85 -11.26
CA ILE A 143 -11.77 -13.60 -11.55
C ILE A 143 -13.02 -13.55 -10.66
N PRO A 144 -13.14 -12.60 -9.70
CA PRO A 144 -14.33 -12.47 -8.88
C PRO A 144 -15.48 -11.90 -9.73
N VAL A 145 -16.60 -12.61 -9.77
CA VAL A 145 -17.81 -12.22 -10.50
C VAL A 145 -18.99 -12.20 -9.55
N GLN A 146 -19.81 -11.16 -9.61
CA GLN A 146 -21.00 -10.98 -8.79
C GLN A 146 -22.25 -10.88 -9.64
N ALA A 147 -23.29 -11.64 -9.29
CA ALA A 147 -24.58 -11.63 -10.00
C ALA A 147 -25.16 -10.20 -10.10
N GLY A 148 -25.60 -9.82 -11.29
CA GLY A 148 -26.17 -8.51 -11.60
C GLY A 148 -25.15 -7.41 -11.88
N GLU A 149 -23.87 -7.59 -11.56
CA GLU A 149 -22.82 -6.62 -11.86
C GLU A 149 -22.41 -6.69 -13.34
N GLN A 150 -21.89 -5.57 -13.83
CA GLN A 150 -21.44 -5.41 -15.21
C GLN A 150 -19.91 -5.33 -15.27
N TYR A 151 -19.38 -5.97 -16.31
CA TYR A 151 -17.94 -6.02 -16.58
C TYR A 151 -17.69 -5.48 -17.98
N ASP A 152 -16.80 -4.49 -18.08
CA ASP A 152 -16.41 -3.88 -19.34
C ASP A 152 -15.20 -4.62 -19.90
N PHE A 153 -15.43 -5.36 -20.98
CA PHE A 153 -14.42 -6.08 -21.75
C PHE A 153 -13.89 -5.20 -22.86
N SER A 154 -12.59 -5.27 -23.13
CA SER A 154 -11.99 -4.70 -24.34
C SER A 154 -10.78 -5.51 -24.78
N MET A 155 -10.43 -5.42 -26.06
CA MET A 155 -9.19 -5.95 -26.61
C MET A 155 -8.82 -5.21 -27.89
N PHE A 156 -7.55 -5.21 -28.24
CA PHE A 156 -7.10 -4.86 -29.58
C PHE A 156 -7.09 -6.13 -30.44
N GLY A 157 -7.47 -5.97 -31.72
CA GLY A 157 -7.46 -7.08 -32.66
C GLY A 157 -7.28 -6.61 -34.10
N ARG A 158 -6.72 -7.50 -34.93
CA ARG A 158 -6.62 -7.35 -36.39
C ARG A 158 -6.69 -8.70 -37.08
N GLN A 159 -7.32 -8.75 -38.24
CA GLN A 159 -7.36 -9.95 -39.08
C GLN A 159 -6.06 -10.10 -39.87
N LEU A 160 -5.50 -11.29 -39.89
CA LEU A 160 -4.33 -11.63 -40.71
C LEU A 160 -4.75 -12.26 -42.03
N PHE A 161 -5.67 -13.23 -41.97
CA PHE A 161 -6.25 -13.88 -43.12
C PHE A 161 -7.60 -14.50 -42.76
N THR A 162 -8.44 -14.77 -43.78
CA THR A 162 -9.70 -15.56 -43.66
C THR A 162 -9.57 -16.87 -44.44
N GLY A 163 -10.25 -17.91 -43.96
CA GLY A 163 -10.17 -19.25 -44.58
C GLY A 163 -8.87 -19.97 -44.25
N ASN A 164 -8.26 -20.62 -45.24
CA ASN A 164 -6.97 -21.33 -45.09
C ASN A 164 -5.79 -20.36 -45.28
N HIS A 165 -4.71 -20.59 -44.56
CA HIS A 165 -3.48 -19.82 -44.69
C HIS A 165 -2.89 -19.86 -46.11
N TRP A 166 -2.95 -20.99 -46.78
CA TRP A 166 -2.50 -21.24 -48.14
C TRP A 166 -3.66 -21.07 -49.14
N GLY A 167 -3.63 -20.04 -49.95
CA GLY A 167 -4.55 -19.82 -51.04
C GLY A 167 -5.56 -18.69 -50.93
N GLY A 168 -5.47 -17.87 -49.89
CA GLY A 168 -6.28 -16.64 -49.81
C GLY A 168 -5.64 -15.50 -50.61
N ASN A 169 -6.39 -14.88 -51.51
CA ASN A 169 -5.95 -13.71 -52.32
C ASN A 169 -5.75 -12.43 -51.49
N GLY A 170 -5.45 -12.54 -50.23
CA GLY A 170 -5.27 -11.40 -49.33
C GLY A 170 -6.55 -10.62 -49.02
N VAL A 171 -7.71 -11.06 -49.53
CA VAL A 171 -9.00 -10.42 -49.27
C VAL A 171 -9.60 -10.99 -47.97
N LEU A 172 -10.02 -10.12 -47.07
CA LEU A 172 -10.76 -10.48 -45.87
C LEU A 172 -12.24 -10.65 -46.25
N ALA A 173 -12.75 -11.88 -46.20
CA ALA A 173 -14.10 -12.21 -46.70
C ALA A 173 -15.20 -11.76 -45.73
N SER A 174 -14.92 -11.69 -44.44
CA SER A 174 -15.88 -11.31 -43.40
C SER A 174 -15.15 -10.90 -42.11
N PRO A 175 -15.78 -10.11 -41.23
CA PRO A 175 -15.27 -9.88 -39.89
C PRO A 175 -15.06 -11.18 -39.11
N ALA A 176 -13.98 -11.23 -38.32
CA ALA A 176 -13.79 -12.31 -37.34
C ALA A 176 -14.69 -12.07 -36.13
N ARG A 177 -15.61 -12.99 -35.90
CA ARG A 177 -16.54 -12.93 -34.77
C ARG A 177 -15.95 -13.65 -33.56
N PHE A 178 -16.02 -12.97 -32.41
CA PHE A 178 -15.63 -13.51 -31.12
C PHE A 178 -16.81 -13.56 -30.16
N VAL A 179 -16.96 -14.68 -29.46
CA VAL A 179 -17.81 -14.80 -28.28
C VAL A 179 -16.92 -14.70 -27.07
N VAL A 180 -17.24 -13.76 -26.16
CA VAL A 180 -16.51 -13.51 -24.92
C VAL A 180 -17.38 -13.92 -23.75
N ARG A 181 -16.86 -14.77 -22.87
CA ARG A 181 -17.61 -15.38 -21.78
C ARG A 181 -16.92 -15.20 -20.45
N LEU A 182 -17.72 -15.03 -19.41
CA LEU A 182 -17.36 -15.34 -18.04
C LEU A 182 -17.91 -16.73 -17.73
N GLU A 183 -17.05 -17.62 -17.28
CA GLU A 183 -17.40 -19.01 -16.97
C GLU A 183 -16.89 -19.38 -15.58
N THR A 184 -17.59 -20.30 -14.90
CA THR A 184 -17.01 -20.96 -13.72
C THR A 184 -15.79 -21.78 -14.13
N LYS A 185 -14.98 -22.21 -13.17
CA LYS A 185 -13.85 -23.11 -13.43
C LYS A 185 -14.26 -24.38 -14.20
N ASP A 186 -15.47 -24.89 -13.96
CA ASP A 186 -15.99 -26.10 -14.60
C ASP A 186 -16.70 -25.82 -15.94
N GLY A 187 -16.74 -24.57 -16.41
CA GLY A 187 -17.25 -24.17 -17.72
C GLY A 187 -18.73 -23.77 -17.74
N ALA A 188 -19.40 -23.64 -16.59
CA ALA A 188 -20.76 -23.13 -16.57
C ALA A 188 -20.76 -21.62 -16.91
N LEU A 189 -21.70 -21.19 -17.75
CA LEU A 189 -21.81 -19.83 -18.23
C LEU A 189 -22.28 -18.88 -17.10
N LEU A 190 -21.56 -17.80 -16.89
CA LEU A 190 -21.90 -16.72 -15.96
C LEU A 190 -22.35 -15.44 -16.69
N GLY A 191 -21.97 -15.27 -17.95
CA GLY A 191 -22.33 -14.15 -18.79
C GLY A 191 -21.56 -14.19 -20.10
N GLU A 192 -22.14 -13.63 -21.16
CA GLU A 192 -21.46 -13.56 -22.46
C GLU A 192 -21.80 -12.29 -23.24
N THR A 193 -20.94 -11.97 -24.18
CA THR A 193 -21.11 -10.92 -25.18
C THR A 193 -20.42 -11.32 -26.49
N THR A 194 -20.60 -10.52 -27.53
CA THR A 194 -19.97 -10.77 -28.83
C THR A 194 -19.29 -9.48 -29.32
N VAL A 195 -18.09 -9.62 -29.90
CA VAL A 195 -17.38 -8.56 -30.59
C VAL A 195 -16.91 -9.04 -31.95
N ASN A 196 -16.68 -8.08 -32.88
CA ASN A 196 -16.22 -8.38 -34.23
C ASN A 196 -14.96 -7.58 -34.54
N ILE A 197 -13.99 -8.23 -35.18
CA ILE A 197 -12.76 -7.61 -35.67
C ILE A 197 -12.81 -7.59 -37.19
N SER A 198 -12.61 -6.42 -37.78
CA SER A 198 -12.64 -6.20 -39.22
C SER A 198 -11.37 -5.53 -39.70
N GLY A 199 -10.75 -6.07 -40.75
CA GLY A 199 -9.59 -5.43 -41.36
C GLY A 199 -8.23 -5.83 -40.78
N ARG A 200 -7.17 -5.27 -41.38
CA ARG A 200 -5.77 -5.65 -41.15
C ARG A 200 -5.06 -4.73 -40.18
N ASP A 201 -5.64 -3.59 -39.88
CA ASP A 201 -5.10 -2.65 -38.91
C ASP A 201 -5.60 -3.00 -37.50
N TRP A 202 -4.80 -2.66 -36.51
CA TRP A 202 -5.22 -2.79 -35.13
C TRP A 202 -6.43 -1.90 -34.82
N GLN A 203 -7.45 -2.48 -34.24
CA GLN A 203 -8.64 -1.77 -33.77
C GLN A 203 -8.97 -2.22 -32.35
N ARG A 204 -9.36 -1.28 -31.51
CA ARG A 204 -9.89 -1.58 -30.20
C ARG A 204 -11.38 -1.90 -30.32
N VAL A 205 -11.77 -3.07 -29.84
CA VAL A 205 -13.16 -3.49 -29.67
C VAL A 205 -13.52 -3.58 -28.19
N ALA A 206 -14.77 -3.26 -27.86
CA ALA A 206 -15.23 -3.28 -26.48
C ALA A 206 -16.70 -3.73 -26.40
N ALA A 207 -17.04 -4.37 -25.28
CA ALA A 207 -18.41 -4.78 -24.97
C ALA A 207 -18.60 -4.92 -23.48
N THR A 208 -19.83 -4.91 -23.01
CA THR A 208 -20.17 -5.16 -21.61
C THR A 208 -20.73 -6.57 -21.43
N ILE A 209 -20.33 -7.24 -20.36
CA ILE A 209 -20.88 -8.53 -19.91
C ILE A 209 -21.63 -8.30 -18.60
N THR A 210 -22.88 -8.74 -18.53
CA THR A 210 -23.64 -8.76 -17.26
C THR A 210 -23.59 -10.17 -16.69
N ALA A 211 -23.12 -10.31 -15.45
CA ALA A 211 -23.05 -11.60 -14.80
C ALA A 211 -24.42 -12.05 -14.27
N THR A 212 -24.77 -13.31 -14.52
CA THR A 212 -26.03 -13.91 -14.07
C THR A 212 -25.93 -14.57 -12.69
N ASN A 213 -24.73 -15.01 -12.32
CA ASN A 213 -24.46 -15.68 -11.04
C ASN A 213 -23.15 -15.16 -10.42
N THR A 214 -23.00 -15.39 -9.12
CA THR A 214 -21.78 -15.06 -8.38
C THR A 214 -20.80 -16.22 -8.40
N ASP A 215 -19.52 -15.94 -8.67
CA ASP A 215 -18.41 -16.88 -8.58
C ASP A 215 -17.15 -16.13 -8.13
N SER A 216 -16.41 -16.69 -7.18
CA SER A 216 -15.20 -16.04 -6.62
C SER A 216 -13.94 -16.33 -7.43
N ALA A 217 -13.99 -17.28 -8.37
CA ALA A 217 -12.84 -17.79 -9.11
C ALA A 217 -13.20 -18.13 -10.57
N ALA A 218 -14.06 -17.30 -11.18
CA ALA A 218 -14.41 -17.42 -12.59
C ALA A 218 -13.19 -17.20 -13.49
N ARG A 219 -13.38 -17.45 -14.77
CA ARG A 219 -12.39 -17.25 -15.83
C ARG A 219 -12.98 -16.47 -17.00
N LEU A 220 -12.13 -15.73 -17.69
CA LEU A 220 -12.47 -15.07 -18.97
C LEU A 220 -12.15 -16.03 -20.12
N VAL A 221 -13.09 -16.20 -21.05
CA VAL A 221 -12.92 -17.03 -22.24
C VAL A 221 -13.21 -16.20 -23.48
N VAL A 222 -12.27 -16.15 -24.43
CA VAL A 222 -12.36 -15.38 -25.68
C VAL A 222 -12.29 -16.35 -26.85
N LEU A 223 -13.41 -16.61 -27.54
CA LEU A 223 -13.57 -17.66 -28.55
C LEU A 223 -13.80 -17.09 -29.94
N SER A 224 -12.88 -17.32 -30.87
CA SER A 224 -13.12 -17.05 -32.29
C SER A 224 -14.11 -18.09 -32.89
N GLN A 225 -15.11 -17.60 -33.60
CA GLN A 225 -16.12 -18.37 -34.32
C GLN A 225 -15.84 -18.38 -35.83
N THR A 226 -14.74 -17.82 -36.26
CA THR A 226 -14.44 -17.61 -37.69
C THR A 226 -13.12 -18.29 -38.05
N LYS A 227 -13.13 -19.06 -39.13
CA LYS A 227 -11.94 -19.70 -39.69
C LYS A 227 -10.98 -18.65 -40.24
N GLY A 228 -9.70 -18.73 -39.86
CA GLY A 228 -8.65 -17.80 -40.29
C GLY A 228 -7.67 -17.49 -39.19
N GLY A 229 -6.83 -16.45 -39.39
CA GLY A 229 -5.84 -15.95 -38.44
C GLY A 229 -6.21 -14.57 -37.92
N VAL A 230 -6.17 -14.39 -36.61
CA VAL A 230 -6.41 -13.10 -35.93
C VAL A 230 -5.33 -12.86 -34.90
N ALA A 231 -4.78 -11.65 -34.87
CA ALA A 231 -3.90 -11.20 -33.83
C ALA A 231 -4.72 -10.44 -32.76
N LEU A 232 -4.46 -10.72 -31.48
CA LEU A 232 -5.10 -10.09 -30.32
C LEU A 232 -4.03 -9.58 -29.35
N ASP A 233 -4.34 -8.46 -28.69
CA ASP A 233 -3.48 -7.84 -27.70
C ASP A 233 -4.30 -7.00 -26.72
N GLU A 234 -3.70 -6.60 -25.60
CA GLU A 234 -4.31 -5.74 -24.57
C GLU A 234 -5.73 -6.18 -24.19
N ILE A 235 -5.86 -7.47 -23.88
CA ILE A 235 -7.14 -8.07 -23.49
C ILE A 235 -7.42 -7.68 -22.03
N SER A 236 -8.52 -6.99 -21.79
CA SER A 236 -8.84 -6.34 -20.51
C SER A 236 -10.27 -6.65 -20.08
N LEU A 237 -10.47 -6.76 -18.77
CA LEU A 237 -11.78 -6.92 -18.15
C LEU A 237 -11.85 -6.13 -16.85
N PHE A 238 -12.66 -5.08 -16.80
CA PHE A 238 -12.87 -4.26 -15.62
C PHE A 238 -14.27 -4.44 -15.02
N PRO A 239 -14.44 -4.50 -13.69
CA PRO A 239 -15.74 -4.25 -13.12
C PRO A 239 -16.14 -2.80 -13.42
N ARG A 240 -17.39 -2.59 -13.86
CA ARG A 240 -17.89 -1.23 -14.12
C ARG A 240 -17.95 -0.40 -12.84
N LYS A 241 -18.18 -1.03 -11.71
CA LYS A 241 -18.19 -0.42 -10.39
C LYS A 241 -16.77 -0.38 -9.81
N THR A 242 -16.08 0.72 -10.03
CA THR A 242 -14.78 1.04 -9.43
C THR A 242 -14.92 2.09 -8.32
N PHE A 243 -13.86 2.34 -7.55
CA PHE A 243 -13.88 3.44 -6.57
C PHE A 243 -14.14 4.78 -7.28
N LYS A 244 -15.11 5.54 -6.76
CA LYS A 244 -15.61 6.78 -7.38
C LYS A 244 -16.04 6.65 -8.86
N ASN A 245 -16.29 5.42 -9.33
CA ASN A 245 -16.66 5.11 -10.72
C ASN A 245 -15.65 5.64 -11.74
N ARG A 246 -14.36 5.65 -11.39
CA ARG A 246 -13.29 6.06 -12.30
C ARG A 246 -13.09 4.99 -13.39
N ALA A 247 -12.95 5.43 -14.64
CA ALA A 247 -12.44 4.58 -15.73
C ALA A 247 -10.99 4.18 -15.40
N ASN A 248 -10.55 2.99 -15.79
CA ASN A 248 -9.25 2.45 -15.40
C ASN A 248 -9.01 2.57 -13.88
N GLY A 249 -10.05 2.28 -13.10
CA GLY A 249 -10.14 2.65 -11.71
C GLY A 249 -9.61 1.62 -10.73
N LEU A 250 -9.90 1.87 -9.47
CA LEU A 250 -9.42 1.11 -8.34
C LEU A 250 -10.51 0.19 -7.79
N ARG A 251 -10.10 -0.92 -7.19
CA ARG A 251 -10.94 -1.85 -6.48
C ARG A 251 -11.62 -1.16 -5.29
N PRO A 252 -12.97 -1.13 -5.23
CA PRO A 252 -13.70 -0.24 -4.33
C PRO A 252 -13.45 -0.50 -2.85
N ASP A 253 -13.38 -1.77 -2.42
CA ASP A 253 -13.21 -2.15 -1.02
C ASP A 253 -11.82 -1.76 -0.49
N LEU A 254 -10.76 -2.00 -1.26
CA LEU A 254 -9.39 -1.62 -0.89
C LEU A 254 -9.21 -0.11 -0.89
N ALA A 255 -9.68 0.58 -1.92
CA ALA A 255 -9.61 2.04 -2.01
C ALA A 255 -10.41 2.70 -0.88
N GLN A 256 -11.58 2.16 -0.51
CA GLN A 256 -12.38 2.66 0.61
C GLN A 256 -11.66 2.44 1.95
N ALA A 257 -11.05 1.27 2.17
CA ALA A 257 -10.27 1.02 3.40
C ALA A 257 -9.10 2.00 3.54
N ILE A 258 -8.44 2.39 2.45
CA ILE A 258 -7.41 3.43 2.46
C ILE A 258 -8.04 4.82 2.73
N ALA A 259 -9.16 5.14 2.11
CA ALA A 259 -9.88 6.40 2.33
C ALA A 259 -10.36 6.54 3.78
N ASP A 260 -10.78 5.45 4.42
CA ASP A 260 -11.26 5.43 5.80
C ASP A 260 -10.14 5.71 6.83
N LEU A 261 -8.88 5.60 6.46
CA LEU A 261 -7.75 6.11 7.25
C LEU A 261 -7.72 7.63 7.29
N GLN A 262 -8.35 8.34 6.34
CA GLN A 262 -8.29 9.79 6.16
C GLN A 262 -6.84 10.33 6.09
N PRO A 263 -5.99 9.73 5.24
CA PRO A 263 -4.59 10.10 5.17
C PRO A 263 -4.42 11.53 4.67
N LYS A 264 -3.42 12.26 5.19
CA LYS A 264 -3.12 13.62 4.77
C LYS A 264 -2.22 13.68 3.55
N PHE A 265 -1.47 12.62 3.32
CA PHE A 265 -0.66 12.41 2.13
C PHE A 265 -0.63 10.92 1.78
N MET A 266 -0.26 10.63 0.54
CA MET A 266 0.04 9.28 0.07
C MET A 266 1.39 9.28 -0.65
N ARG A 267 2.34 8.47 -0.15
CA ARG A 267 3.61 8.17 -0.81
C ARG A 267 3.39 7.02 -1.80
N PHE A 268 3.92 7.14 -3.00
CA PHE A 268 3.86 6.15 -4.08
C PHE A 268 4.99 6.38 -5.11
N PRO A 269 5.29 5.45 -6.05
CA PRO A 269 4.68 4.14 -6.24
C PRO A 269 5.31 3.07 -5.36
N GLY A 270 6.31 3.42 -4.55
CA GLY A 270 6.98 2.51 -3.65
C GLY A 270 8.20 3.09 -2.97
N GLY A 271 8.95 2.22 -2.35
CA GLY A 271 10.28 2.42 -1.79
C GLY A 271 11.35 1.84 -2.72
N CYS A 272 11.90 0.66 -2.42
CA CYS A 272 12.91 -0.02 -3.26
C CYS A 272 12.43 -0.24 -4.70
N LEU A 273 11.12 -0.35 -4.92
CA LEU A 273 10.51 -0.45 -6.24
C LEU A 273 10.97 0.63 -7.21
N VAL A 274 11.16 1.89 -6.75
CA VAL A 274 11.54 2.99 -7.65
C VAL A 274 12.95 2.82 -8.21
N HIS A 275 13.81 2.11 -7.50
CA HIS A 275 15.18 1.82 -7.90
C HIS A 275 15.34 0.61 -8.82
N GLY A 276 14.39 -0.33 -8.81
CA GLY A 276 14.44 -1.57 -9.60
C GLY A 276 15.65 -2.44 -9.32
N HIS A 277 15.87 -3.44 -10.14
CA HIS A 277 17.03 -4.36 -10.07
C HIS A 277 18.36 -3.73 -10.52
N GLY A 278 18.30 -2.59 -11.20
CA GLY A 278 19.45 -1.92 -11.76
C GLY A 278 19.06 -0.65 -12.51
N LEU A 279 20.05 0.04 -13.09
CA LEU A 279 19.83 1.33 -13.74
C LEU A 279 18.86 1.28 -14.93
N ASP A 280 18.78 0.13 -15.61
CA ASP A 280 17.87 -0.07 -16.75
C ASP A 280 16.43 -0.39 -16.33
N ASN A 281 16.24 -0.68 -15.03
CA ASN A 281 14.92 -1.03 -14.45
C ASN A 281 14.42 0.02 -13.45
N LEU A 282 14.99 1.22 -13.44
CA LEU A 282 14.46 2.36 -12.65
C LEU A 282 13.02 2.65 -13.05
N TYR A 283 12.16 2.90 -12.06
CA TYR A 283 10.78 3.31 -12.34
C TYR A 283 10.75 4.68 -13.01
N ARG A 284 10.30 4.71 -14.26
CA ARG A 284 10.16 5.93 -15.05
C ARG A 284 8.70 6.38 -15.04
N TRP A 285 8.40 7.47 -14.36
CA TRP A 285 7.01 7.96 -14.25
C TRP A 285 6.34 8.20 -15.60
N LYS A 286 7.12 8.61 -16.63
CA LYS A 286 6.64 8.83 -18.00
C LYS A 286 6.12 7.56 -18.66
N ASP A 287 6.65 6.40 -18.29
CA ASP A 287 6.23 5.09 -18.81
C ASP A 287 4.88 4.64 -18.22
N SER A 288 4.42 5.31 -17.14
CA SER A 288 3.20 4.96 -16.41
C SER A 288 2.03 5.92 -16.66
N ILE A 289 2.14 6.84 -17.61
CA ILE A 289 1.08 7.80 -17.98
C ILE A 289 0.67 7.66 -19.45
N GLY A 290 -0.43 8.28 -19.84
CA GLY A 290 -0.98 8.20 -21.20
C GLY A 290 -1.88 6.98 -21.41
N PRO A 291 -2.21 6.65 -22.67
CA PRO A 291 -3.03 5.48 -23.00
C PRO A 291 -2.42 4.18 -22.46
N ILE A 292 -3.27 3.29 -21.97
CA ILE A 292 -2.81 2.06 -21.26
C ILE A 292 -1.94 1.18 -22.16
N GLU A 293 -2.33 1.02 -23.43
CA GLU A 293 -1.60 0.23 -24.42
C GLU A 293 -0.22 0.80 -24.80
N GLN A 294 0.06 2.03 -24.38
CA GLN A 294 1.34 2.72 -24.62
C GLN A 294 2.26 2.70 -23.40
N ARG A 295 1.76 2.30 -22.25
CA ARG A 295 2.56 2.22 -21.02
C ARG A 295 3.51 1.05 -21.10
N ARG A 296 4.74 1.27 -20.65
CA ARG A 296 5.78 0.25 -20.73
C ARG A 296 5.75 -0.61 -19.46
N GLY A 297 5.13 -1.81 -19.55
CA GLY A 297 5.25 -2.80 -18.49
C GLY A 297 6.71 -3.12 -18.17
N GLN A 298 7.00 -3.45 -16.90
CA GLN A 298 8.36 -3.75 -16.47
C GLN A 298 8.40 -4.83 -15.40
N GLU A 299 9.57 -5.43 -15.25
CA GLU A 299 9.87 -6.33 -14.14
C GLU A 299 9.78 -5.57 -12.81
N ASN A 300 9.07 -6.15 -11.84
CA ASN A 300 8.99 -5.65 -10.49
C ASN A 300 10.14 -6.23 -9.65
N LEU A 301 10.82 -5.40 -8.88
CA LEU A 301 11.88 -5.80 -7.96
C LEU A 301 11.48 -6.98 -7.04
N TRP A 302 10.20 -7.12 -6.74
CA TRP A 302 9.65 -8.18 -5.89
C TRP A 302 9.34 -9.49 -6.65
N GLY A 303 9.85 -9.65 -7.89
CA GLY A 303 9.80 -10.88 -8.65
C GLY A 303 8.45 -11.18 -9.30
N TYR A 304 7.77 -10.17 -9.83
CA TYR A 304 6.60 -10.30 -10.68
C TYR A 304 6.52 -9.13 -11.66
N HIS A 305 5.54 -9.14 -12.56
CA HIS A 305 5.36 -8.12 -13.60
C HIS A 305 4.52 -6.95 -13.10
N GLN A 306 4.90 -5.73 -13.49
CA GLN A 306 4.10 -4.51 -13.38
C GLN A 306 3.57 -4.10 -14.74
N SER A 307 2.26 -4.08 -14.91
CA SER A 307 1.65 -3.61 -16.17
C SER A 307 1.69 -2.07 -16.31
N LEU A 308 1.99 -1.35 -15.23
CA LEU A 308 1.85 0.11 -15.09
C LEU A 308 0.45 0.63 -15.44
N GLY A 309 -0.56 -0.25 -15.40
CA GLY A 309 -1.97 0.13 -15.51
C GLY A 309 -2.41 1.05 -14.36
N LEU A 310 -1.97 0.76 -13.14
CA LEU A 310 -1.97 1.71 -12.03
C LEU A 310 -0.68 2.53 -12.10
N GLY A 311 -0.76 3.71 -12.67
CA GLY A 311 0.38 4.59 -12.89
C GLY A 311 0.24 5.94 -12.17
N TYR A 312 1.13 6.88 -12.51
CA TYR A 312 1.16 8.17 -11.83
C TYR A 312 -0.17 8.94 -11.95
N PHE A 313 -0.84 8.88 -13.10
CA PHE A 313 -2.13 9.55 -13.26
C PHE A 313 -3.16 9.01 -12.26
N GLU A 314 -3.28 7.70 -12.14
CA GLU A 314 -4.23 7.05 -11.23
C GLU A 314 -3.87 7.28 -9.76
N PHE A 315 -2.58 7.30 -9.39
CA PHE A 315 -2.14 7.64 -8.03
C PHE A 315 -2.49 9.07 -7.65
N PHE A 316 -2.21 10.04 -8.53
CA PHE A 316 -2.55 11.44 -8.28
C PHE A 316 -4.07 11.65 -8.19
N GLN A 317 -4.84 11.03 -9.09
CA GLN A 317 -6.30 11.07 -9.05
C GLN A 317 -6.84 10.43 -7.77
N PHE A 318 -6.26 9.32 -7.33
CA PHE A 318 -6.66 8.69 -6.08
C PHE A 318 -6.35 9.56 -4.86
N CYS A 319 -5.20 10.22 -4.81
CA CYS A 319 -4.89 11.22 -3.78
C CYS A 319 -5.97 12.29 -3.69
N GLU A 320 -6.37 12.85 -4.83
CA GLU A 320 -7.45 13.85 -4.90
C GLU A 320 -8.79 13.27 -4.42
N ASP A 321 -9.15 12.06 -4.85
CA ASP A 321 -10.40 11.38 -4.49
C ASP A 321 -10.55 11.13 -2.99
N ILE A 322 -9.43 10.96 -2.25
CA ILE A 322 -9.41 10.72 -0.81
C ILE A 322 -8.99 11.97 0.00
N GLY A 323 -8.70 13.09 -0.67
CA GLY A 323 -8.28 14.34 -0.03
C GLY A 323 -6.87 14.30 0.56
N ALA A 324 -5.99 13.45 0.02
CA ALA A 324 -4.59 13.32 0.41
C ALA A 324 -3.67 14.11 -0.54
N LYS A 325 -2.56 14.62 -0.02
CA LYS A 325 -1.52 15.23 -0.86
C LYS A 325 -0.68 14.15 -1.54
N PRO A 326 -0.38 14.26 -2.84
CA PRO A 326 0.52 13.34 -3.50
C PRO A 326 1.96 13.53 -3.01
N LEU A 327 2.65 12.41 -2.73
CA LEU A 327 4.08 12.35 -2.42
C LEU A 327 4.72 11.29 -3.32
N PRO A 328 4.93 11.60 -4.61
CA PRO A 328 5.66 10.71 -5.49
C PRO A 328 7.11 10.58 -5.05
N VAL A 329 7.68 9.39 -5.24
CA VAL A 329 9.10 9.11 -5.02
C VAL A 329 9.75 8.81 -6.36
N VAL A 330 10.89 9.43 -6.62
CA VAL A 330 11.73 9.20 -7.79
C VAL A 330 13.12 8.74 -7.37
N PRO A 331 13.81 7.90 -8.17
CA PRO A 331 15.19 7.51 -7.88
C PRO A 331 16.13 8.71 -7.70
N ALA A 332 17.10 8.62 -6.81
CA ALA A 332 18.14 9.64 -6.64
C ALA A 332 19.25 9.57 -7.71
N GLY A 333 18.95 9.02 -8.87
CA GLY A 333 19.92 8.77 -9.93
C GLY A 333 20.82 7.57 -9.64
N VAL A 334 20.41 6.67 -8.74
CA VAL A 334 21.09 5.41 -8.41
C VAL A 334 20.08 4.26 -8.39
N CYS A 335 20.56 3.02 -8.58
CA CYS A 335 19.73 1.82 -8.44
C CYS A 335 19.64 1.37 -6.98
N CYS A 336 18.83 0.35 -6.70
CA CYS A 336 18.57 -0.17 -5.36
C CYS A 336 19.86 -0.57 -4.63
N GLN A 337 19.95 -0.29 -3.35
CA GLN A 337 21.03 -0.71 -2.46
C GLN A 337 21.13 -2.24 -2.37
N ASN A 338 20.03 -2.96 -2.61
CA ASN A 338 19.94 -4.42 -2.60
C ASN A 338 20.21 -5.08 -3.97
N ALA A 339 20.69 -4.35 -4.97
CA ALA A 339 20.94 -4.88 -6.31
C ALA A 339 21.89 -6.11 -6.32
N ASP A 340 22.82 -6.24 -5.37
CA ASP A 340 23.71 -7.39 -5.20
C ASP A 340 22.98 -8.68 -4.83
N ASN A 341 21.86 -8.62 -4.09
CA ASN A 341 21.13 -9.78 -3.62
C ASN A 341 20.47 -10.58 -4.76
N GLN A 342 20.38 -9.98 -5.94
CA GLN A 342 19.83 -10.58 -7.16
C GLN A 342 20.93 -11.01 -8.15
N GLY A 343 22.20 -11.09 -7.69
CA GLY A 343 23.35 -11.34 -8.58
C GLY A 343 23.81 -10.09 -9.34
N GLY A 344 23.38 -8.90 -8.91
CA GLY A 344 23.78 -7.61 -9.42
C GLY A 344 25.18 -7.17 -8.94
N THR A 345 25.55 -5.94 -9.27
CA THR A 345 26.87 -5.34 -8.96
C THR A 345 26.80 -4.27 -7.88
N GLY A 346 25.75 -4.26 -7.06
CA GLY A 346 25.52 -3.28 -5.99
C GLY A 346 24.89 -1.98 -6.45
N GLN A 347 24.69 -1.06 -5.49
CA GLN A 347 24.19 0.28 -5.79
C GLN A 347 25.12 1.01 -6.75
N ARG A 348 24.59 1.42 -7.90
CA ARG A 348 25.31 2.14 -8.96
C ARG A 348 24.59 3.41 -9.32
N GLY A 349 25.36 4.46 -9.69
CA GLY A 349 24.80 5.72 -10.18
C GLY A 349 24.63 5.73 -11.69
N LEU A 350 23.64 6.47 -12.16
CA LEU A 350 23.54 6.86 -13.57
C LEU A 350 24.85 7.51 -14.03
N PRO A 351 25.29 7.28 -15.28
CA PRO A 351 26.40 8.03 -15.85
C PRO A 351 26.13 9.54 -15.75
N LEU A 352 27.19 10.33 -15.48
CA LEU A 352 27.04 11.78 -15.31
C LEU A 352 26.47 12.45 -16.55
N GLU A 353 26.78 11.96 -17.73
CA GLU A 353 26.25 12.44 -19.01
C GLU A 353 24.73 12.17 -19.16
N ALA A 354 24.18 11.20 -18.43
CA ALA A 354 22.74 10.91 -18.42
C ALA A 354 21.96 11.78 -17.41
N MET A 355 22.63 12.34 -16.42
CA MET A 355 21.99 13.09 -15.35
C MET A 355 21.20 14.33 -15.83
N PRO A 356 21.67 15.14 -16.81
CA PRO A 356 20.87 16.26 -17.30
C PRO A 356 19.50 15.84 -17.85
N THR A 357 19.45 14.74 -18.59
CA THR A 357 18.19 14.19 -19.13
C THR A 357 17.31 13.67 -18.00
N TYR A 358 17.89 12.97 -17.03
CA TYR A 358 17.15 12.47 -15.87
C TYR A 358 16.58 13.60 -14.99
N ILE A 359 17.38 14.65 -14.74
CA ILE A 359 16.91 15.84 -14.01
C ILE A 359 15.77 16.52 -14.77
N GLN A 360 15.84 16.58 -16.11
CA GLN A 360 14.73 17.12 -16.89
C GLN A 360 13.47 16.27 -16.73
N ASP A 361 13.59 14.92 -16.63
CA ASP A 361 12.43 14.05 -16.35
C ASP A 361 11.77 14.37 -15.01
N VAL A 362 12.56 14.72 -13.99
CA VAL A 362 12.04 15.15 -12.68
C VAL A 362 11.35 16.51 -12.76
N LEU A 363 11.90 17.47 -13.50
CA LEU A 363 11.26 18.77 -13.74
C LEU A 363 9.95 18.61 -14.53
N ASP A 364 9.94 17.73 -15.52
CA ASP A 364 8.75 17.42 -16.32
C ASP A 364 7.62 16.84 -15.46
N LEU A 365 7.95 16.06 -14.41
CA LEU A 365 6.95 15.57 -13.45
C LEU A 365 6.27 16.72 -12.70
N ILE A 366 7.03 17.71 -12.26
CA ILE A 366 6.48 18.87 -11.56
C ILE A 366 5.61 19.69 -12.51
N GLU A 367 6.07 19.91 -13.75
CA GLU A 367 5.27 20.58 -14.77
C GLU A 367 4.01 19.78 -15.11
N TRP A 368 4.12 18.46 -15.23
CA TRP A 368 2.95 17.60 -15.47
C TRP A 368 1.95 17.70 -14.33
N ALA A 369 2.40 17.66 -13.08
CA ALA A 369 1.51 17.75 -11.92
C ALA A 369 0.91 19.15 -11.72
N ASN A 370 1.70 20.21 -11.87
CA ASN A 370 1.34 21.57 -11.46
C ASN A 370 1.26 22.58 -12.61
N GLY A 371 1.85 22.28 -13.78
CA GLY A 371 1.94 23.22 -14.89
C GLY A 371 0.57 23.56 -15.52
N PRO A 372 0.46 24.72 -16.16
CA PRO A 372 -0.77 25.14 -16.83
C PRO A 372 -1.04 24.29 -18.08
N THR A 373 -2.28 24.25 -18.53
CA THR A 373 -2.73 23.42 -19.68
C THR A 373 -2.09 23.81 -21.03
N ASN A 374 -1.44 24.94 -21.12
CA ASN A 374 -0.69 25.39 -22.31
C ASN A 374 0.82 25.06 -22.22
N SER A 375 1.30 24.46 -21.14
CA SER A 375 2.66 23.96 -21.06
C SER A 375 2.76 22.55 -21.68
N THR A 376 3.98 22.09 -21.96
CA THR A 376 4.20 20.79 -22.62
C THR A 376 3.59 19.61 -21.85
N TRP A 377 3.85 19.55 -20.56
CA TRP A 377 3.40 18.43 -19.72
C TRP A 377 2.05 18.67 -19.07
N GLY A 378 1.69 19.92 -18.74
CA GLY A 378 0.35 20.27 -18.32
C GLY A 378 -0.72 20.01 -19.39
N ALA A 379 -0.38 20.19 -20.67
CA ALA A 379 -1.26 19.82 -21.79
C ALA A 379 -1.53 18.31 -21.84
N LYS A 380 -0.52 17.46 -21.55
CA LYS A 380 -0.68 16.00 -21.51
C LYS A 380 -1.57 15.56 -20.35
N ARG A 381 -1.42 16.19 -19.17
CA ARG A 381 -2.34 15.96 -18.04
C ARG A 381 -3.78 16.34 -18.42
N ALA A 382 -3.98 17.49 -19.03
CA ALA A 382 -5.29 17.94 -19.48
C ALA A 382 -5.91 17.00 -20.53
N ALA A 383 -5.10 16.52 -21.49
CA ALA A 383 -5.53 15.53 -22.49
C ALA A 383 -5.92 14.18 -21.87
N ALA A 384 -5.33 13.81 -20.74
CA ALA A 384 -5.73 12.65 -19.94
C ALA A 384 -7.02 12.86 -19.14
N GLY A 385 -7.66 14.03 -19.24
CA GLY A 385 -8.94 14.35 -18.60
C GLY A 385 -8.82 15.13 -17.28
N HIS A 386 -7.62 15.63 -16.92
CA HIS A 386 -7.42 16.42 -15.71
C HIS A 386 -6.74 17.77 -16.03
N PRO A 387 -7.49 18.81 -16.41
CA PRO A 387 -6.93 20.12 -16.74
C PRO A 387 -6.37 20.87 -15.52
N GLU A 388 -6.92 20.63 -14.33
CA GLU A 388 -6.51 21.29 -13.09
C GLU A 388 -5.16 20.77 -12.58
N SER A 389 -4.48 21.56 -11.74
CA SER A 389 -3.26 21.15 -11.04
C SER A 389 -3.56 20.09 -9.98
N PHE A 390 -2.67 19.13 -9.81
CA PHE A 390 -2.72 18.18 -8.69
C PHE A 390 -2.12 18.75 -7.39
N HIS A 391 -1.64 19.98 -7.40
CA HIS A 391 -1.08 20.68 -6.23
C HIS A 391 0.05 19.91 -5.55
N LEU A 392 0.96 19.34 -6.34
CA LEU A 392 2.17 18.66 -5.84
C LEU A 392 2.99 19.62 -4.97
N GLN A 393 3.27 19.21 -3.72
CA GLN A 393 4.03 19.97 -2.72
C GLN A 393 5.24 19.20 -2.20
N TYR A 394 5.22 17.87 -2.28
CA TYR A 394 6.24 16.97 -1.77
C TYR A 394 6.82 16.12 -2.89
N LEU A 395 8.12 15.93 -2.89
CA LEU A 395 8.82 15.02 -3.80
C LEU A 395 9.89 14.26 -3.03
N GLY A 396 9.73 12.95 -2.92
CA GLY A 396 10.77 12.06 -2.43
C GLY A 396 11.82 11.83 -3.52
N VAL A 397 13.08 12.00 -3.17
CA VAL A 397 14.23 11.72 -4.04
C VAL A 397 15.08 10.66 -3.38
N GLY A 398 15.01 9.44 -3.89
CA GLY A 398 15.65 8.27 -3.31
C GLY A 398 14.82 7.51 -2.28
N ASN A 399 15.34 6.34 -1.89
CA ASN A 399 14.78 5.44 -0.88
C ASN A 399 15.86 4.49 -0.35
N GLU A 400 16.20 4.56 0.93
CA GLU A 400 17.08 3.60 1.61
C GLU A 400 18.47 3.42 0.98
N GLU A 401 18.99 4.39 0.24
CA GLU A 401 20.29 4.27 -0.37
C GLU A 401 21.43 4.15 0.65
N HIS A 402 22.46 3.41 0.30
CA HIS A 402 23.78 3.58 0.90
C HIS A 402 24.30 4.97 0.57
N ILE A 403 24.67 5.71 1.61
CA ILE A 403 25.15 7.10 1.50
C ILE A 403 26.60 7.11 1.04
N THR A 404 26.77 6.94 -0.26
CA THR A 404 28.07 6.90 -0.92
C THR A 404 28.36 8.21 -1.64
N PRO A 405 29.62 8.55 -1.95
CA PRO A 405 29.95 9.72 -2.77
C PRO A 405 29.19 9.77 -4.11
N VAL A 406 28.92 8.60 -4.70
CA VAL A 406 28.12 8.48 -5.94
C VAL A 406 26.69 8.91 -5.72
N PHE A 407 26.06 8.48 -4.62
CA PHE A 407 24.72 8.91 -4.25
C PHE A 407 24.70 10.42 -3.96
N GLU A 408 25.58 10.91 -3.10
CA GLU A 408 25.62 12.33 -2.70
C GLU A 408 25.75 13.24 -3.94
N GLU A 409 26.59 12.88 -4.90
CA GLU A 409 26.78 13.67 -6.13
C GLU A 409 25.49 13.72 -6.97
N ARG A 410 24.84 12.58 -7.24
CA ARG A 410 23.62 12.51 -8.07
C ARG A 410 22.45 13.19 -7.36
N PHE A 411 22.26 12.91 -6.08
CA PHE A 411 21.23 13.59 -5.28
C PHE A 411 21.41 15.11 -5.31
N LYS A 412 22.63 15.60 -5.07
CA LYS A 412 22.93 17.04 -5.08
C LYS A 412 22.63 17.68 -6.43
N MET A 413 22.95 17.03 -7.55
CA MET A 413 22.63 17.53 -8.88
C MET A 413 21.11 17.73 -9.06
N ILE A 414 20.30 16.78 -8.59
CA ILE A 414 18.83 16.87 -8.63
C ILE A 414 18.34 17.97 -7.68
N HIS A 415 18.78 17.95 -6.44
CA HIS A 415 18.34 18.87 -5.39
C HIS A 415 18.64 20.32 -5.71
N ASP A 416 19.84 20.64 -6.22
CA ASP A 416 20.24 22.03 -6.55
C ASP A 416 19.35 22.61 -7.66
N VAL A 417 19.02 21.81 -8.66
CA VAL A 417 18.12 22.24 -9.76
C VAL A 417 16.70 22.44 -9.25
N LEU A 418 16.18 21.51 -8.43
CA LEU A 418 14.85 21.64 -7.83
C LEU A 418 14.76 22.88 -6.93
N LYS A 419 15.74 23.08 -6.08
CA LYS A 419 15.81 24.25 -5.18
C LYS A 419 15.85 25.58 -5.95
N ALA A 420 16.51 25.60 -7.10
CA ALA A 420 16.60 26.81 -7.93
C ALA A 420 15.34 27.07 -8.73
N LYS A 421 14.69 26.03 -9.28
CA LYS A 421 13.55 26.18 -10.21
C LYS A 421 12.19 26.02 -9.56
N HIS A 422 12.12 25.19 -8.50
CA HIS A 422 10.88 24.82 -7.81
C HIS A 422 11.03 24.90 -6.29
N PRO A 423 11.36 26.08 -5.73
CA PRO A 423 11.52 26.27 -4.27
C PRO A 423 10.22 26.04 -3.50
N GLU A 424 9.06 25.98 -4.18
CA GLU A 424 7.77 25.63 -3.61
C GLU A 424 7.63 24.12 -3.31
N ILE A 425 8.47 23.27 -3.90
CA ILE A 425 8.46 21.82 -3.68
C ILE A 425 9.36 21.48 -2.50
N THR A 426 8.80 20.80 -1.51
CA THR A 426 9.58 20.22 -0.42
C THR A 426 10.23 18.93 -0.90
N VAL A 427 11.54 18.97 -1.11
CA VAL A 427 12.34 17.79 -1.43
C VAL A 427 12.60 17.00 -0.16
N ILE A 428 12.37 15.69 -0.19
CA ILE A 428 12.62 14.74 0.87
C ILE A 428 13.76 13.83 0.43
N GLY A 429 14.87 13.84 1.17
CA GLY A 429 16.02 12.95 0.94
C GLY A 429 15.98 11.75 1.86
N THR A 430 16.90 10.79 1.68
CA THR A 430 17.03 9.60 2.51
C THR A 430 18.18 9.72 3.51
N VAL A 431 18.09 8.93 4.60
CA VAL A 431 19.21 8.71 5.54
C VAL A 431 19.54 7.22 5.69
N GLY A 432 19.29 6.45 4.61
CA GLY A 432 19.56 5.02 4.58
C GLY A 432 18.42 4.17 5.15
N PRO A 433 18.62 2.82 5.21
CA PRO A 433 17.55 1.86 5.50
C PRO A 433 17.30 1.62 6.99
N PHE A 434 18.12 2.20 7.89
CA PHE A 434 18.08 1.87 9.32
C PHE A 434 18.01 3.11 10.21
N HIS A 435 17.52 2.91 11.44
CA HIS A 435 17.39 3.97 12.44
C HIS A 435 18.72 4.47 13.04
N SER A 436 19.83 3.85 12.69
CA SER A 436 21.19 4.15 13.19
C SER A 436 22.24 3.47 12.31
N GLY A 437 23.50 3.81 12.48
CA GLY A 437 24.61 3.23 11.75
C GLY A 437 25.22 4.18 10.74
N GLU A 438 26.12 3.65 9.90
CA GLU A 438 26.98 4.45 9.04
C GLU A 438 26.16 5.29 8.02
N ASP A 439 25.22 4.66 7.32
CA ASP A 439 24.37 5.36 6.35
C ASP A 439 23.49 6.42 7.03
N TYR A 440 22.93 6.11 8.21
CA TYR A 440 22.11 7.05 8.97
C TYR A 440 22.91 8.30 9.37
N ASP A 441 24.10 8.10 9.94
CA ASP A 441 24.97 9.20 10.40
C ASP A 441 25.48 10.04 9.21
N ALA A 442 25.88 9.36 8.11
CA ALA A 442 26.34 10.02 6.88
C ALA A 442 25.18 10.79 6.22
N GLY A 443 24.00 10.20 6.12
CA GLY A 443 22.82 10.81 5.53
C GLY A 443 22.36 12.05 6.27
N TRP A 444 22.31 12.01 7.60
CA TRP A 444 22.01 13.19 8.42
C TRP A 444 23.08 14.30 8.27
N LYS A 445 24.35 13.93 8.23
CA LYS A 445 25.45 14.87 7.99
C LYS A 445 25.31 15.55 6.63
N PHE A 446 25.08 14.78 5.58
CA PHE A 446 24.87 15.26 4.22
C PHE A 446 23.64 16.16 4.13
N ALA A 447 22.49 15.71 4.63
CA ALA A 447 21.25 16.47 4.61
C ALA A 447 21.37 17.85 5.30
N ASN A 448 22.04 17.88 6.45
CA ASN A 448 22.28 19.13 7.17
C ASN A 448 23.26 20.06 6.44
N ALA A 449 24.29 19.52 5.78
CA ALA A 449 25.26 20.29 5.01
C ALA A 449 24.61 20.95 3.78
N GLU A 450 23.80 20.18 3.03
CA GLU A 450 23.10 20.65 1.83
C GLU A 450 21.81 21.41 2.15
N ARG A 451 21.39 21.46 3.41
CA ARG A 451 20.15 22.10 3.88
C ARG A 451 18.90 21.51 3.21
N ILE A 452 18.86 20.17 3.14
CA ILE A 452 17.68 19.44 2.67
C ILE A 452 16.54 19.69 3.65
N ALA A 453 15.37 20.03 3.14
CA ALA A 453 14.23 20.44 3.97
C ALA A 453 13.74 19.33 4.91
N MET A 454 13.72 18.09 4.43
CA MET A 454 13.22 16.93 5.16
C MET A 454 13.99 15.67 4.76
N VAL A 455 14.15 14.75 5.71
CA VAL A 455 14.77 13.43 5.49
C VAL A 455 13.80 12.31 5.85
N ASP A 456 13.91 11.22 5.12
CA ASP A 456 13.13 10.00 5.29
C ASP A 456 13.90 9.04 6.21
N GLU A 457 13.29 8.68 7.35
CA GLU A 457 13.81 7.70 8.31
C GLU A 457 12.95 6.43 8.31
N HIS A 458 13.58 5.26 8.41
CA HIS A 458 12.92 3.96 8.39
C HIS A 458 13.20 3.13 9.65
N TYR A 459 12.14 2.54 10.26
CA TYR A 459 12.23 1.76 11.51
C TYR A 459 11.41 0.48 11.44
N TYR A 460 12.07 -0.64 11.17
CA TYR A 460 11.48 -1.97 11.25
C TYR A 460 12.05 -2.70 12.47
N GLU A 461 11.47 -2.43 13.64
CA GLU A 461 12.07 -2.76 14.92
C GLU A 461 11.11 -3.54 15.84
N SER A 462 11.63 -4.13 16.94
CA SER A 462 10.80 -4.82 17.90
C SER A 462 9.84 -3.88 18.65
N PRO A 463 8.72 -4.37 19.20
CA PRO A 463 7.85 -3.59 20.07
C PRO A 463 8.58 -2.92 21.23
N GLU A 464 9.58 -3.62 21.81
CA GLU A 464 10.43 -3.09 22.89
C GLU A 464 11.25 -1.89 22.43
N TRP A 465 11.78 -1.95 21.19
CA TRP A 465 12.54 -0.83 20.64
C TRP A 465 11.67 0.42 20.59
N PHE A 466 10.46 0.32 20.02
CA PHE A 466 9.52 1.45 19.95
C PHE A 466 9.21 2.03 21.33
N LEU A 467 8.92 1.17 22.31
CA LEU A 467 8.61 1.59 23.69
C LEU A 467 9.81 2.24 24.40
N ASN A 468 11.03 1.78 24.12
CA ASN A 468 12.25 2.32 24.72
C ASN A 468 12.71 3.63 24.05
N ASN A 469 12.22 3.94 22.83
CA ASN A 469 12.64 5.10 22.04
C ASN A 469 11.58 6.23 21.96
N LEU A 470 10.61 6.27 22.88
CA LEU A 470 9.58 7.32 22.92
C LEU A 470 10.15 8.75 23.06
N LYS A 471 11.41 8.90 23.47
CA LYS A 471 12.10 10.19 23.62
C LYS A 471 13.08 10.50 22.49
N ARG A 472 13.14 9.68 21.44
CA ARG A 472 14.11 9.82 20.35
C ARG A 472 14.15 11.25 19.80
N TYR A 473 13.01 11.78 19.39
CA TYR A 473 12.91 13.10 18.77
C TYR A 473 12.98 14.28 19.73
N ASP A 474 12.93 14.04 21.06
CA ASP A 474 13.06 15.12 22.05
C ASP A 474 14.42 15.83 21.96
N ALA A 475 15.46 15.10 21.54
CA ALA A 475 16.85 15.59 21.43
C ALA A 475 17.21 16.17 20.04
N TYR A 476 16.33 16.06 19.03
CA TYR A 476 16.64 16.54 17.68
C TYR A 476 16.74 18.07 17.63
N ASP A 477 17.71 18.57 16.87
CA ASP A 477 17.90 19.99 16.64
C ASP A 477 16.76 20.57 15.76
N ARG A 478 15.95 21.46 16.34
CA ARG A 478 14.80 22.08 15.69
C ARG A 478 15.15 23.00 14.52
N THR A 479 16.40 23.39 14.38
CA THR A 479 16.90 24.28 13.32
C THR A 479 17.39 23.53 12.07
N LYS A 480 17.48 22.19 12.15
CA LYS A 480 17.98 21.30 11.10
C LYS A 480 16.84 20.72 10.25
N SER A 481 17.20 19.84 9.31
CA SER A 481 16.24 19.10 8.47
C SER A 481 15.12 18.51 9.31
N LYS A 482 13.90 18.51 8.76
CA LYS A 482 12.74 17.88 9.41
C LYS A 482 12.73 16.39 9.10
N VAL A 483 11.87 15.64 9.79
CA VAL A 483 11.75 14.20 9.65
C VAL A 483 10.43 13.86 8.96
N TYR A 484 10.51 13.02 7.97
CA TYR A 484 9.48 12.13 7.51
C TYR A 484 9.82 10.72 8.03
N LEU A 485 9.00 10.14 8.89
CA LEU A 485 9.09 8.74 9.27
C LEU A 485 8.33 7.95 8.19
N GLY A 486 9.05 7.62 7.11
CA GLY A 486 8.44 7.18 5.85
C GLY A 486 8.06 5.72 5.83
N GLU A 487 8.79 4.88 6.55
CA GLU A 487 8.45 3.48 6.69
C GLU A 487 8.71 3.03 8.13
N TYR A 488 7.68 2.48 8.77
CA TYR A 488 7.84 1.85 10.08
C TYR A 488 6.78 0.77 10.31
N ALA A 489 7.19 -0.25 11.04
CA ALA A 489 6.30 -1.23 11.66
C ALA A 489 6.99 -1.88 12.85
N ALA A 490 6.22 -2.20 13.89
CA ALA A 490 6.71 -3.00 15.00
C ALA A 490 6.69 -4.48 14.62
N HIS A 491 7.84 -5.16 14.71
CA HIS A 491 8.04 -6.52 14.28
C HIS A 491 8.10 -7.50 15.46
N GLU A 492 7.10 -8.38 15.59
CA GLU A 492 7.23 -9.61 16.37
C GLU A 492 8.17 -10.59 15.67
N GLY A 493 8.68 -11.60 16.41
CA GLY A 493 9.55 -12.62 15.82
C GLY A 493 8.91 -13.40 14.66
N ASN A 494 7.58 -13.54 14.64
CA ASN A 494 6.81 -14.16 13.56
C ASN A 494 6.20 -13.15 12.59
N ARG A 495 6.52 -11.87 12.75
CA ARG A 495 5.99 -10.76 11.92
C ARG A 495 4.46 -10.66 11.87
N ALA A 496 3.77 -11.00 12.96
CA ALA A 496 2.33 -10.91 13.08
C ALA A 496 1.88 -9.50 13.53
N ASN A 497 0.75 -9.04 13.01
CA ASN A 497 0.07 -7.80 13.44
C ASN A 497 -0.71 -8.05 14.74
N THR A 498 0.00 -8.17 15.87
CA THR A 498 -0.61 -8.39 17.19
C THR A 498 -1.07 -7.07 17.83
N LEU A 499 -1.94 -7.16 18.84
CA LEU A 499 -2.26 -5.99 19.66
C LEU A 499 -1.00 -5.40 20.32
N ARG A 500 0.00 -6.22 20.66
CA ARG A 500 1.28 -5.77 21.23
C ARG A 500 2.06 -4.87 20.28
N THR A 501 2.20 -5.28 19.00
CA THR A 501 2.84 -4.44 17.98
C THR A 501 2.08 -3.15 17.78
N ALA A 502 0.75 -3.22 17.67
CA ALA A 502 -0.12 -2.07 17.48
C ALA A 502 -0.02 -1.06 18.64
N LEU A 503 0.04 -1.53 19.89
CA LEU A 503 0.20 -0.65 21.07
C LEU A 503 1.59 -0.03 21.17
N ALA A 504 2.64 -0.74 20.76
CA ALA A 504 3.99 -0.18 20.71
C ALA A 504 4.07 0.97 19.68
N GLU A 505 3.47 0.77 18.50
CA GLU A 505 3.32 1.83 17.50
C GLU A 505 2.46 2.98 18.02
N ALA A 506 1.30 2.69 18.63
CA ALA A 506 0.45 3.72 19.22
C ALA A 506 1.20 4.60 20.24
N ALA A 507 2.00 3.96 21.12
CA ALA A 507 2.84 4.69 22.07
C ALA A 507 3.86 5.59 21.36
N TYR A 508 4.48 5.08 20.30
CA TYR A 508 5.43 5.85 19.51
C TYR A 508 4.77 7.04 18.79
N LEU A 509 3.57 6.85 18.22
CA LEU A 509 2.78 7.91 17.58
C LEU A 509 2.47 9.07 18.55
N THR A 510 2.26 8.80 19.86
CA THR A 510 2.12 9.89 20.85
C THR A 510 3.36 10.76 20.94
N SER A 511 4.55 10.18 20.72
CA SER A 511 5.81 10.91 20.71
C SER A 511 6.00 11.74 19.43
N LEU A 512 5.46 11.28 18.31
CA LEU A 512 5.48 12.06 17.06
C LEU A 512 4.62 13.32 17.20
N GLU A 513 3.42 13.22 17.78
CA GLU A 513 2.58 14.39 18.07
C GLU A 513 3.29 15.37 19.02
N ARG A 514 3.99 14.88 20.07
CA ARG A 514 4.78 15.71 20.98
C ARG A 514 5.93 16.43 20.28
N ASN A 515 6.46 15.85 19.22
CA ASN A 515 7.57 16.35 18.42
C ASN A 515 7.15 16.76 17.00
N GLY A 516 5.90 17.17 16.80
CA GLY A 516 5.37 17.60 15.50
C GLY A 516 6.07 18.83 14.90
N ASP A 517 6.91 19.52 15.68
CA ASP A 517 7.82 20.58 15.24
C ASP A 517 9.09 20.02 14.54
N VAL A 518 9.39 18.74 14.72
CA VAL A 518 10.49 18.00 14.06
C VAL A 518 9.92 16.99 13.05
N VAL A 519 9.03 16.08 13.50
CA VAL A 519 8.40 15.07 12.64
C VAL A 519 7.23 15.69 11.93
N ARG A 520 7.34 15.82 10.61
CA ARG A 520 6.32 16.49 9.78
C ARG A 520 5.38 15.52 9.11
N LEU A 521 5.85 14.32 8.78
CA LEU A 521 5.11 13.26 8.08
C LEU A 521 5.42 11.92 8.73
N ALA A 522 4.47 11.00 8.73
CA ALA A 522 4.66 9.60 9.14
C ALA A 522 3.70 8.67 8.38
N SER A 523 4.20 7.52 7.92
CA SER A 523 3.41 6.48 7.26
C SER A 523 3.88 5.08 7.64
N TYR A 524 2.91 4.22 8.00
CA TYR A 524 3.14 2.79 8.23
C TYR A 524 3.45 2.07 6.92
N ALA A 525 4.31 1.07 6.95
CA ALA A 525 4.72 0.30 5.78
C ALA A 525 4.85 -1.21 6.09
N PRO A 526 4.50 -2.10 5.10
CA PRO A 526 3.73 -1.84 3.87
C PRO A 526 2.21 -1.72 4.10
N LEU A 527 1.50 -1.23 3.07
CA LEU A 527 0.06 -0.95 3.17
C LEU A 527 -0.82 -2.16 2.88
N LEU A 528 -0.53 -2.88 1.79
CA LEU A 528 -1.39 -3.92 1.21
C LEU A 528 -0.65 -5.23 1.00
N ALA A 529 -1.30 -6.35 1.31
CA ALA A 529 -0.78 -7.68 0.99
C ALA A 529 -1.86 -8.64 0.52
N LYS A 530 -1.67 -9.21 -0.67
CA LYS A 530 -2.54 -10.27 -1.19
C LYS A 530 -2.28 -11.58 -0.45
N GLU A 531 -3.35 -12.21 0.04
CA GLU A 531 -3.29 -13.53 0.67
C GLU A 531 -2.61 -14.55 -0.25
N ARG A 532 -1.72 -15.40 0.28
CA ARG A 532 -0.91 -16.40 -0.44
C ARG A 532 0.15 -15.84 -1.40
N ARG A 533 0.23 -14.51 -1.55
CA ARG A 533 1.23 -13.81 -2.36
C ARG A 533 2.12 -12.89 -1.54
N THR A 534 1.98 -12.94 -0.21
CA THR A 534 2.70 -12.08 0.73
C THR A 534 4.15 -12.53 0.87
N GLN A 535 5.08 -11.68 0.46
CA GLN A 535 6.54 -11.87 0.58
C GLN A 535 7.12 -11.14 1.79
N TRP A 536 6.54 -9.99 2.12
CA TRP A 536 6.92 -9.13 3.24
C TRP A 536 5.77 -9.00 4.22
N ARG A 537 6.08 -8.99 5.52
CA ARG A 537 5.14 -8.79 6.64
C ARG A 537 5.82 -7.96 7.74
N PRO A 538 5.05 -7.32 8.64
CA PRO A 538 3.59 -7.22 8.69
C PRO A 538 3.06 -6.16 7.73
N ASP A 539 1.81 -6.30 7.26
CA ASP A 539 1.13 -5.34 6.40
C ASP A 539 -0.09 -4.75 7.11
N MET A 540 -0.57 -3.59 6.66
CA MET A 540 -1.70 -2.94 7.30
C MET A 540 -3.04 -3.58 6.92
N ILE A 541 -3.22 -3.91 5.63
CA ILE A 541 -4.45 -4.46 5.06
C ILE A 541 -4.12 -5.72 4.27
N TYR A 542 -4.65 -6.86 4.69
CA TYR A 542 -4.57 -8.09 3.92
C TYR A 542 -5.83 -8.27 3.09
N PHE A 543 -5.72 -8.85 1.89
CA PHE A 543 -6.84 -9.02 1.00
C PHE A 543 -6.71 -10.28 0.13
N ASN A 544 -7.86 -10.74 -0.40
CA ASN A 544 -7.95 -11.68 -1.51
C ASN A 544 -8.88 -11.11 -2.58
N ASN A 545 -9.29 -11.90 -3.56
CA ASN A 545 -10.09 -11.40 -4.66
C ASN A 545 -11.48 -10.87 -4.27
N THR A 546 -12.03 -11.29 -3.13
CA THR A 546 -13.43 -11.02 -2.74
C THR A 546 -13.59 -10.32 -1.40
N SER A 547 -12.53 -10.22 -0.60
CA SER A 547 -12.60 -9.69 0.76
C SER A 547 -11.28 -9.08 1.21
N LEU A 548 -11.34 -8.28 2.26
CA LEU A 548 -10.18 -7.72 2.94
C LEU A 548 -10.22 -8.01 4.44
N GLN A 549 -9.06 -7.96 5.08
CA GLN A 549 -8.89 -8.07 6.52
C GLN A 549 -8.04 -6.91 7.02
N LEU A 550 -8.63 -6.07 7.83
CA LEU A 550 -7.95 -4.96 8.50
C LEU A 550 -7.16 -5.49 9.70
N SER A 551 -5.86 -5.21 9.77
CA SER A 551 -5.01 -5.60 10.89
C SER A 551 -5.34 -4.79 12.15
N VAL A 552 -4.82 -5.19 13.31
CA VAL A 552 -4.95 -4.39 14.54
C VAL A 552 -4.22 -3.06 14.39
N ASN A 553 -3.07 -3.07 13.69
CA ASN A 553 -2.27 -1.89 13.40
C ASN A 553 -3.04 -0.87 12.52
N TYR A 554 -3.86 -1.34 11.58
CA TYR A 554 -4.75 -0.47 10.79
C TYR A 554 -5.61 0.43 11.69
N PHE A 555 -6.23 -0.15 12.72
CA PHE A 555 -7.10 0.61 13.62
C PHE A 555 -6.33 1.63 14.48
N VAL A 556 -5.07 1.34 14.82
CA VAL A 556 -4.20 2.32 15.49
C VAL A 556 -3.93 3.51 14.56
N GLN A 557 -3.51 3.25 13.31
CA GLN A 557 -3.26 4.31 12.33
C GLN A 557 -4.52 5.13 12.06
N GLN A 558 -5.68 4.48 11.92
CA GLN A 558 -6.97 5.12 11.72
C GLN A 558 -7.34 6.04 12.88
N LEU A 559 -7.21 5.57 14.13
CA LEU A 559 -7.53 6.34 15.31
C LEU A 559 -6.64 7.58 15.45
N PHE A 560 -5.35 7.50 15.11
CA PHE A 560 -4.46 8.65 15.13
C PHE A 560 -4.76 9.63 14.00
N SER A 561 -4.94 9.17 12.78
CA SER A 561 -5.20 10.02 11.62
C SER A 561 -6.55 10.74 11.70
N GLN A 562 -7.62 10.04 12.09
CA GLN A 562 -8.96 10.62 12.26
C GLN A 562 -9.05 11.58 13.46
N ASN A 563 -8.15 11.44 14.44
CA ASN A 563 -8.09 12.25 15.64
C ASN A 563 -6.79 13.08 15.70
N GLN A 564 -6.31 13.54 14.57
CA GLN A 564 -5.18 14.44 14.50
C GLN A 564 -5.55 15.84 14.99
N GLY A 565 -4.63 16.47 15.77
CA GLY A 565 -4.66 17.90 16.07
C GLY A 565 -3.51 18.63 15.35
N ASP A 566 -3.54 19.93 15.37
CA ASP A 566 -2.49 20.80 14.81
C ASP A 566 -1.67 21.53 15.89
N VAL A 567 -2.05 21.37 17.17
CA VAL A 567 -1.33 21.91 18.32
C VAL A 567 -1.19 20.83 19.40
N TYR A 568 0.04 20.51 19.79
CA TYR A 568 0.34 19.65 20.94
C TYR A 568 0.22 20.46 22.25
N LEU A 569 -0.60 19.97 23.17
CA LEU A 569 -0.75 20.54 24.53
C LEU A 569 0.14 19.74 25.48
N PRO A 570 1.09 20.40 26.18
CA PRO A 570 2.01 19.71 27.07
C PRO A 570 1.32 18.89 28.15
N VAL A 571 1.74 17.63 28.30
CA VAL A 571 1.30 16.72 29.36
C VAL A 571 2.52 16.23 30.10
N THR A 572 2.51 16.34 31.44
CA THR A 572 3.57 15.81 32.27
C THR A 572 3.13 14.47 32.85
N LEU A 573 3.89 13.42 32.54
CA LEU A 573 3.72 12.10 33.14
C LEU A 573 4.67 11.99 34.36
N PRO A 574 4.20 11.39 35.46
CA PRO A 574 5.11 11.00 36.56
C PRO A 574 6.19 10.03 36.06
N ASN A 575 7.42 10.19 36.54
CA ASN A 575 8.56 9.33 36.14
C ASN A 575 8.33 7.81 36.39
N THR A 576 7.38 7.46 37.25
CA THR A 576 6.97 6.07 37.53
C THR A 576 5.99 5.50 36.50
N ALA A 577 5.62 6.26 35.47
CA ALA A 577 4.61 5.86 34.48
C ALA A 577 5.22 5.10 33.30
N THR A 578 5.97 4.02 33.55
CA THR A 578 6.69 3.26 32.51
C THR A 578 5.78 2.52 31.52
N ASN A 579 4.50 2.28 31.88
CA ASN A 579 3.53 1.51 31.07
C ASN A 579 2.49 2.42 30.39
N LEU A 580 2.65 3.75 30.43
CA LEU A 580 1.66 4.70 29.94
C LEU A 580 2.31 5.71 28.99
N ALA A 581 1.82 5.77 27.76
CA ALA A 581 2.13 6.86 26.84
C ALA A 581 0.89 7.73 26.64
N VAL A 582 1.10 9.05 26.51
CA VAL A 582 -0.01 10.04 26.42
C VAL A 582 0.32 11.11 25.40
N SER A 583 -0.69 11.47 24.63
CA SER A 583 -0.69 12.69 23.81
C SER A 583 -1.96 13.49 24.09
N SER A 584 -1.81 14.81 24.14
CA SER A 584 -2.92 15.77 24.20
C SER A 584 -2.74 16.77 23.07
N VAL A 585 -3.74 16.87 22.21
CA VAL A 585 -3.68 17.75 21.04
C VAL A 585 -4.95 18.58 20.92
N ARG A 586 -4.85 19.73 20.28
CA ARG A 586 -5.99 20.55 19.87
C ARG A 586 -6.11 20.53 18.35
N ASP A 587 -7.33 20.39 17.89
CA ASP A 587 -7.73 20.66 16.52
C ASP A 587 -8.24 22.12 16.45
N SER A 588 -7.42 23.02 15.91
CA SER A 588 -7.74 24.46 15.87
C SER A 588 -8.93 24.79 14.95
N LYS A 589 -9.29 23.89 14.00
CA LYS A 589 -10.43 24.09 13.11
C LYS A 589 -11.78 23.89 13.83
N THR A 590 -11.84 22.87 14.69
CA THR A 590 -13.05 22.55 15.45
C THR A 590 -13.03 23.10 16.87
N GLY A 591 -11.85 23.42 17.39
CA GLY A 591 -11.61 23.77 18.78
C GLY A 591 -11.50 22.54 19.70
N ASP A 592 -11.68 21.32 19.18
CA ASP A 592 -11.69 20.10 19.99
C ASP A 592 -10.33 19.85 20.65
N VAL A 593 -10.38 19.34 21.88
CA VAL A 593 -9.26 18.75 22.58
C VAL A 593 -9.34 17.24 22.48
N ILE A 594 -8.24 16.61 22.07
CA ILE A 594 -8.18 15.18 21.84
C ILE A 594 -7.07 14.61 22.73
N LEU A 595 -7.46 13.64 23.57
CA LEU A 595 -6.56 12.92 24.45
C LEU A 595 -6.38 11.49 23.93
N LYS A 596 -5.14 11.04 23.86
CA LYS A 596 -4.79 9.67 23.47
C LYS A 596 -3.96 9.05 24.58
N PHE A 597 -4.38 7.90 25.08
CA PHE A 597 -3.73 7.16 26.14
C PHE A 597 -3.40 5.76 25.66
N VAL A 598 -2.17 5.32 25.83
CA VAL A 598 -1.73 3.96 25.52
C VAL A 598 -1.28 3.30 26.81
N ASN A 599 -2.07 2.37 27.31
CA ASN A 599 -1.74 1.53 28.45
C ASN A 599 -1.17 0.19 27.95
N VAL A 600 0.15 0.02 27.98
CA VAL A 600 0.81 -1.25 27.60
C VAL A 600 0.90 -2.24 28.76
N GLY A 601 0.46 -1.85 29.96
CA GLY A 601 0.47 -2.69 31.16
C GLY A 601 -0.66 -3.70 31.17
N ALA A 602 -0.45 -4.82 31.91
CA ALA A 602 -1.42 -5.90 32.07
C ALA A 602 -2.57 -5.60 33.06
N GLY A 603 -2.56 -4.43 33.70
CA GLY A 603 -3.60 -4.00 34.64
C GLY A 603 -4.36 -2.76 34.15
N VAL A 604 -5.60 -2.61 34.64
CA VAL A 604 -6.37 -1.38 34.45
C VAL A 604 -5.63 -0.22 35.13
N GLN A 605 -5.43 0.89 34.41
CA GLN A 605 -4.78 2.07 34.94
C GLN A 605 -5.82 3.15 35.26
N PRO A 606 -6.14 3.40 36.54
CA PRO A 606 -7.00 4.51 36.93
C PRO A 606 -6.27 5.85 36.82
N LEU A 607 -6.97 6.85 36.24
CA LEU A 607 -6.47 8.22 36.06
C LEU A 607 -7.43 9.22 36.72
N LYS A 608 -6.87 10.26 37.34
CA LYS A 608 -7.57 11.49 37.69
C LYS A 608 -7.12 12.59 36.73
N MET A 609 -8.07 13.11 35.98
CA MET A 609 -7.83 14.14 34.98
C MET A 609 -8.14 15.51 35.58
N ASN A 610 -7.19 16.45 35.47
CA ASN A 610 -7.39 17.86 35.81
C ASN A 610 -7.16 18.69 34.53
N LEU A 611 -8.24 19.21 33.99
CA LEU A 611 -8.20 20.09 32.82
C LEU A 611 -8.41 21.53 33.27
N SER A 612 -7.42 22.38 33.08
CA SER A 612 -7.53 23.80 33.43
C SER A 612 -7.51 24.67 32.17
N GLY A 613 -8.04 25.89 32.28
CA GLY A 613 -8.00 26.86 31.19
C GLY A 613 -8.96 26.59 30.03
N ALA A 614 -9.91 25.69 30.16
CA ALA A 614 -11.01 25.51 29.19
C ALA A 614 -12.05 26.61 29.36
N LYS A 615 -12.55 27.16 28.24
CA LYS A 615 -13.66 28.13 28.28
C LYS A 615 -14.97 27.41 28.61
N LYS A 616 -15.27 26.29 27.98
CA LYS A 616 -16.40 25.40 28.27
C LYS A 616 -16.16 24.06 27.63
N LEU A 617 -16.28 22.96 28.37
CA LEU A 617 -16.19 21.58 27.87
C LEU A 617 -17.60 21.00 27.69
N ALA A 618 -17.75 20.18 26.63
CA ALA A 618 -18.94 19.34 26.52
C ALA A 618 -18.91 18.28 27.63
N MET A 619 -20.02 18.11 28.35
CA MET A 619 -20.08 17.17 29.50
C MET A 619 -20.12 15.70 29.05
N GLN A 620 -20.66 15.42 27.88
CA GLN A 620 -20.72 14.09 27.29
C GLN A 620 -19.85 14.05 26.05
N VAL A 621 -18.89 13.13 26.02
CA VAL A 621 -17.89 13.03 24.95
C VAL A 621 -17.75 11.59 24.47
N ALA A 622 -17.29 11.42 23.23
CA ALA A 622 -16.95 10.10 22.70
C ALA A 622 -15.63 9.60 23.30
N ARG A 623 -15.66 8.37 23.79
CA ARG A 623 -14.48 7.61 24.21
C ARG A 623 -14.38 6.37 23.34
N THR A 624 -13.33 6.25 22.56
CA THR A 624 -13.05 5.08 21.72
C THR A 624 -11.90 4.29 22.31
N VAL A 625 -12.06 2.99 22.47
CA VAL A 625 -11.08 2.07 23.06
C VAL A 625 -10.78 0.94 22.10
N LEU A 626 -9.49 0.69 21.87
CA LEU A 626 -8.97 -0.50 21.21
C LEU A 626 -8.25 -1.33 22.29
N THR A 627 -8.74 -2.54 22.58
CA THR A 627 -8.19 -3.42 23.62
C THR A 627 -8.50 -4.88 23.31
N GLY A 628 -7.77 -5.80 23.94
CA GLY A 628 -7.93 -7.25 23.77
C GLY A 628 -6.79 -8.03 24.40
N GLU A 629 -6.70 -9.30 24.07
CA GLU A 629 -5.56 -10.12 24.43
C GLU A 629 -4.32 -9.63 23.69
N LEU A 630 -3.18 -9.52 24.38
CA LEU A 630 -1.96 -8.88 23.89
C LEU A 630 -1.45 -9.46 22.56
N MET A 631 -1.57 -10.78 22.39
CA MET A 631 -1.14 -11.49 21.19
C MET A 631 -2.29 -11.71 20.17
N ALA A 632 -3.46 -11.08 20.38
CA ALA A 632 -4.56 -11.20 19.44
C ALA A 632 -4.22 -10.57 18.10
N VAL A 633 -4.67 -11.22 17.04
CA VAL A 633 -4.55 -10.79 15.64
C VAL A 633 -5.92 -10.84 14.97
N ASN A 634 -6.15 -9.96 14.02
CA ASN A 634 -7.29 -10.06 13.11
C ASN A 634 -6.86 -10.93 11.92
N ALA A 635 -7.53 -12.05 11.69
CA ALA A 635 -7.16 -13.04 10.70
C ALA A 635 -8.28 -13.30 9.68
N PHE A 636 -7.90 -13.63 8.45
CA PHE A 636 -8.84 -13.99 7.38
C PHE A 636 -9.80 -15.11 7.79
N GLY A 637 -11.05 -14.98 7.35
CA GLY A 637 -12.10 -15.99 7.58
C GLY A 637 -12.58 -16.09 9.02
N LYS A 638 -12.15 -15.17 9.89
CA LYS A 638 -12.60 -15.06 11.28
C LYS A 638 -13.16 -13.67 11.56
N PRO A 639 -14.13 -13.54 12.48
CA PRO A 639 -14.50 -12.22 13.00
C PRO A 639 -13.28 -11.50 13.54
N ALA A 640 -13.18 -10.19 13.31
CA ALA A 640 -12.08 -9.40 13.85
C ALA A 640 -12.06 -9.47 15.38
N ALA A 641 -10.93 -9.94 15.94
CA ALA A 641 -10.77 -10.14 17.39
C ALA A 641 -10.60 -8.81 18.14
N VAL A 642 -9.97 -7.82 17.48
CA VAL A 642 -9.65 -6.51 18.07
C VAL A 642 -10.12 -5.42 17.12
N VAL A 643 -11.12 -4.65 17.57
CA VAL A 643 -11.68 -3.51 16.84
C VAL A 643 -11.98 -2.38 17.81
N PRO A 644 -11.95 -1.11 17.38
CA PRO A 644 -12.30 0.03 18.23
C PRO A 644 -13.76 -0.06 18.72
N GLN A 645 -13.96 0.21 20.02
CA GLN A 645 -15.29 0.29 20.65
C GLN A 645 -15.53 1.71 21.15
N THR A 646 -16.61 2.33 20.72
CA THR A 646 -16.97 3.70 21.14
C THR A 646 -18.08 3.68 22.17
N SER A 647 -17.89 4.47 23.21
CA SER A 647 -18.84 4.69 24.32
C SER A 647 -18.93 6.17 24.68
N SER A 648 -19.91 6.54 25.49
CA SER A 648 -20.01 7.89 26.05
C SER A 648 -19.27 7.96 27.38
N LEU A 649 -18.56 9.08 27.61
CA LEU A 649 -17.89 9.41 28.86
C LEU A 649 -18.36 10.76 29.36
N THR A 650 -18.70 10.85 30.65
CA THR A 650 -18.95 12.14 31.30
C THR A 650 -17.64 12.76 31.72
N VAL A 651 -17.38 13.98 31.27
CA VAL A 651 -16.16 14.74 31.56
C VAL A 651 -16.50 16.11 32.16
N GLY A 652 -15.52 16.75 32.78
CA GLY A 652 -15.56 18.10 33.31
C GLY A 652 -14.13 18.62 33.47
N GLU A 653 -13.93 19.72 34.19
CA GLU A 653 -12.58 20.18 34.53
C GLU A 653 -11.78 19.12 35.32
N LYS A 654 -12.49 18.33 36.11
CA LYS A 654 -11.94 17.18 36.86
C LYS A 654 -12.85 15.99 36.61
N PHE A 655 -12.26 14.86 36.24
CA PHE A 655 -12.98 13.59 36.05
C PHE A 655 -12.06 12.39 36.23
N ASP A 656 -12.64 11.26 36.56
CA ASP A 656 -11.93 10.00 36.64
C ASP A 656 -12.06 9.25 35.31
N CYS A 657 -11.00 8.58 34.88
CA CYS A 657 -10.97 7.76 33.68
C CYS A 657 -10.17 6.48 33.97
N GLU A 658 -10.73 5.34 33.62
CA GLU A 658 -10.04 4.06 33.68
C GLU A 658 -9.59 3.64 32.29
N LEU A 659 -8.30 3.34 32.15
CA LEU A 659 -7.74 2.78 30.92
C LEU A 659 -7.67 1.27 31.07
N PRO A 660 -8.34 0.48 30.21
CA PRO A 660 -8.22 -0.97 30.25
C PRO A 660 -6.77 -1.43 30.12
N ALA A 661 -6.49 -2.64 30.59
CA ALA A 661 -5.22 -3.30 30.29
C ALA A 661 -5.01 -3.39 28.78
N HIS A 662 -3.79 -3.31 28.31
CA HIS A 662 -3.42 -3.43 26.90
C HIS A 662 -4.37 -2.64 25.97
N SER A 663 -4.40 -1.31 26.11
CA SER A 663 -5.36 -0.48 25.38
C SER A 663 -4.79 0.80 24.79
N LEU A 664 -5.35 1.20 23.65
CA LEU A 664 -5.35 2.58 23.16
C LEU A 664 -6.74 3.18 23.45
N THR A 665 -6.79 4.29 24.19
CA THR A 665 -8.02 5.04 24.48
C THR A 665 -7.91 6.43 23.87
N VAL A 666 -8.88 6.81 23.06
CA VAL A 666 -9.02 8.15 22.47
C VAL A 666 -10.26 8.82 23.03
N ILE A 667 -10.10 10.04 23.55
CA ILE A 667 -11.21 10.88 24.07
C ILE A 667 -11.19 12.19 23.29
N ARG A 668 -12.26 12.49 22.56
CA ARG A 668 -12.41 13.74 21.82
C ARG A 668 -13.46 14.61 22.48
N MET A 669 -13.04 15.81 22.92
CA MET A 669 -13.85 16.75 23.70
C MET A 669 -14.07 18.02 22.89
N ALA A 670 -15.34 18.32 22.57
CA ALA A 670 -15.69 19.60 21.98
C ALA A 670 -15.53 20.72 23.03
N THR A 671 -14.80 21.79 22.67
CA THR A 671 -14.71 23.02 23.47
C THR A 671 -15.58 24.09 22.81
N ARG A 672 -16.40 24.79 23.60
CA ARG A 672 -17.29 25.86 23.15
C ARG A 672 -16.82 27.22 23.65
#